data_4368125bb3193f3f7ec34d4e4954a7f6
#
_entry.id   4368125bb3193f3f7ec34d4e4954a7f6
#
_cell.length_a   1.000
_cell.length_b   1.000
_cell.length_c   1.000
_cell.angle_alpha   90.00
_cell.angle_beta   90.00
_cell.angle_gamma   90.00
#
_symmetry.space_group_name_H-M   'P 1'
#
loop_
_entity.id
_entity.type
_entity.pdbx_description
1 polymer ?
#
loop_
_entity_poly.entity_id
_entity_poly.type
_entity_poly.pdbx_seq_one_letter_code
_entity_poly.pdbx_strand_id
1 'polypeptide(L)'
;MMFSDMAFWNPSEIIGSNPRSLEYSLYEEILLKHAWNQGIAEIGYRRLPNKLMFKLGNKPYISVEYSFYSLLPQSLDEKLALKLVDFYCNKLKNDLTAHDKIEFEIAYTTYDFCTEKNSRELLENGFSKEERDTFLKALFTLTNDCLTGFKELTDKDLLSLKLMDNIRQPIEEALDAGGLSTKEMFRSIMILLDAITRYGTPQFTRQARLAFMARAFCRTLVFAGYFTDEEMDNFTKSINTISSEFDNDFERYSVGKMSMEDFNKKYGHLRSGTYDIRTDRYDKMNFRPVSNRRKDQLKNNGIKTLDREKLKKAIDEVGFNVTPEEFIEFLKSAIKQREYFKFEFTRSLSLVLELLINIGNDIDIKRRDLSWLNVDDIMECVSTADPASLRQELINRINGRRQENSFNRNIIMPAVITDERDIDFIPVAEARPNFITARHIEGEVIVLEDEPDADIRDKIVAIPKADPGYEWIFTKGIKGFITKYGGVASHMAIRCAEFEIPAAIGCGEKIYDYVTSTSYLDMDCRNGKIEEGIQYKNLRALITQREGVNQYGDPTDILESAYVRFYELLGFIPVPVSNHTKNFERLFDEKVDLLIVVGGGSLDSRYYDKKHDDELQPHRDAMEEKLIRYCISHGIPIIATCRGMQYINVLFGGKLHYHPKLKAKRPRGEDHKVFLVKENREIYVNNYHKDCIFTDNLAPCFTPVAIDKENDVVEAYESEAMKILALQWHPERRFETANALEETRKIVLDFIRKHIG
;
A
#
# COMPACT_ATOMS: atom_id res chain seq x y z
N MET A 1 3.08 -15.18 -27.66
CA MET A 1 1.90 -14.96 -26.77
C MET A 1 2.40 -14.28 -25.53
N MET A 2 1.74 -13.23 -25.10
CA MET A 2 2.11 -12.41 -23.94
C MET A 2 1.18 -12.70 -22.78
N PHE A 3 1.72 -12.77 -21.55
CA PHE A 3 0.95 -13.06 -20.35
C PHE A 3 1.22 -12.01 -19.28
N SER A 4 0.19 -11.68 -18.48
CA SER A 4 0.32 -10.80 -17.33
C SER A 4 -0.50 -11.34 -16.15
N ASP A 5 0.02 -11.21 -14.96
CA ASP A 5 -0.65 -11.63 -13.73
C ASP A 5 -1.69 -10.62 -13.22
N MET A 6 -1.71 -9.42 -13.80
CA MET A 6 -2.60 -8.31 -13.41
C MET A 6 -3.50 -7.81 -14.54
N ALA A 7 -3.28 -8.27 -15.79
CA ALA A 7 -4.05 -7.77 -16.93
C ALA A 7 -5.55 -7.97 -16.71
N PHE A 8 -6.30 -6.89 -16.80
CA PHE A 8 -7.75 -6.81 -16.87
C PHE A 8 -8.53 -7.40 -15.67
N TRP A 9 -8.38 -8.68 -15.36
CA TRP A 9 -9.06 -9.37 -14.26
C TRP A 9 -8.28 -9.42 -12.96
N ASN A 10 -7.06 -8.92 -12.97
CA ASN A 10 -6.17 -8.84 -11.82
C ASN A 10 -6.19 -10.12 -10.95
N PRO A 11 -5.93 -11.32 -11.53
CA PRO A 11 -6.04 -12.56 -10.74
C PRO A 11 -5.09 -12.55 -9.54
N SER A 12 -3.89 -11.99 -9.68
CA SER A 12 -2.96 -11.87 -8.55
C SER A 12 -3.47 -10.98 -7.42
N GLU A 13 -4.31 -9.97 -7.72
CA GLU A 13 -4.97 -9.15 -6.70
C GLU A 13 -6.06 -9.95 -5.97
N ILE A 14 -6.86 -10.73 -6.69
CA ILE A 14 -8.07 -11.37 -6.16
C ILE A 14 -7.76 -12.70 -5.48
N ILE A 15 -6.97 -13.57 -6.12
CA ILE A 15 -6.63 -14.91 -5.61
C ILE A 15 -5.16 -15.08 -5.22
N GLY A 16 -4.33 -14.04 -5.42
CA GLY A 16 -2.91 -14.03 -5.09
C GLY A 16 -2.01 -14.62 -6.17
N SER A 17 -0.70 -14.37 -6.02
CA SER A 17 0.33 -14.86 -6.95
C SER A 17 0.63 -16.36 -6.78
N ASN A 18 0.16 -16.97 -5.70
CA ASN A 18 0.36 -18.40 -5.43
C ASN A 18 -0.91 -19.01 -4.81
N PRO A 19 -2.07 -18.93 -5.52
CA PRO A 19 -3.33 -19.42 -5.02
C PRO A 19 -3.30 -20.94 -4.84
N ARG A 20 -4.03 -21.42 -3.85
CA ARG A 20 -4.28 -22.85 -3.73
C ARG A 20 -5.24 -23.33 -4.82
N SER A 21 -5.26 -24.62 -5.03
CA SER A 21 -6.00 -25.24 -6.14
C SER A 21 -7.49 -24.88 -6.14
N LEU A 22 -8.12 -24.80 -4.95
CA LEU A 22 -9.52 -24.45 -4.82
C LEU A 22 -9.80 -23.00 -5.23
N GLU A 23 -9.01 -22.06 -4.72
CA GLU A 23 -9.13 -20.62 -5.06
C GLU A 23 -8.99 -20.42 -6.58
N TYR A 24 -7.94 -21.02 -7.15
CA TYR A 24 -7.67 -20.92 -8.59
C TYR A 24 -8.83 -21.49 -9.42
N SER A 25 -9.27 -22.72 -9.11
CA SER A 25 -10.29 -23.40 -9.90
C SER A 25 -11.69 -22.79 -9.74
N LEU A 26 -12.04 -22.27 -8.55
CA LEU A 26 -13.30 -21.54 -8.35
C LEU A 26 -13.29 -20.23 -9.16
N TYR A 27 -12.20 -19.46 -9.11
CA TYR A 27 -12.09 -18.22 -9.86
C TYR A 27 -12.18 -18.47 -11.37
N GLU A 28 -11.47 -19.48 -11.86
CA GLU A 28 -11.52 -19.88 -13.26
C GLU A 28 -12.93 -20.31 -13.68
N GLU A 29 -13.57 -21.22 -12.93
CA GLU A 29 -14.87 -21.80 -13.26
C GLU A 29 -15.96 -20.76 -13.34
N ILE A 30 -16.07 -19.90 -12.30
CA ILE A 30 -17.23 -19.01 -12.19
C ILE A 30 -17.06 -17.69 -12.96
N LEU A 31 -15.82 -17.24 -13.26
CA LEU A 31 -15.60 -15.97 -13.95
C LEU A 31 -15.05 -16.13 -15.36
N LEU A 32 -14.00 -16.93 -15.55
CA LEU A 32 -13.20 -16.85 -16.77
C LEU A 32 -13.52 -17.90 -17.80
N LYS A 33 -14.03 -19.07 -17.40
CA LYS A 33 -14.31 -20.18 -18.29
C LYS A 33 -15.48 -19.90 -19.24
N HIS A 34 -16.56 -19.30 -18.73
CA HIS A 34 -17.78 -19.06 -19.51
C HIS A 34 -18.31 -17.64 -19.35
N ALA A 35 -18.34 -17.11 -18.13
CA ALA A 35 -19.02 -15.87 -17.80
C ALA A 35 -18.44 -14.64 -18.51
N TRP A 36 -17.12 -14.58 -18.66
CA TRP A 36 -16.47 -13.49 -19.39
C TRP A 36 -16.97 -13.41 -20.84
N ASN A 37 -16.82 -14.50 -21.57
CA ASN A 37 -17.23 -14.56 -22.98
C ASN A 37 -18.71 -14.27 -23.18
N GLN A 38 -19.58 -14.81 -22.33
CA GLN A 38 -21.00 -14.58 -22.40
C GLN A 38 -21.33 -13.12 -22.06
N GLY A 39 -20.80 -12.62 -20.96
CA GLY A 39 -21.15 -11.30 -20.45
C GLY A 39 -20.78 -10.19 -21.41
N ILE A 40 -19.55 -10.14 -21.93
CA ILE A 40 -19.10 -9.06 -22.80
C ILE A 40 -19.71 -9.16 -24.23
N ALA A 41 -19.93 -10.39 -24.74
CA ALA A 41 -20.50 -10.53 -26.07
C ALA A 41 -21.95 -10.02 -26.16
N GLU A 42 -22.71 -10.11 -25.08
CA GLU A 42 -24.10 -9.61 -25.03
C GLU A 42 -24.17 -8.07 -25.08
N ILE A 43 -23.07 -7.37 -24.84
CA ILE A 43 -22.98 -5.91 -24.95
C ILE A 43 -22.09 -5.44 -26.13
N GLY A 44 -21.85 -6.32 -27.10
CA GLY A 44 -21.25 -5.97 -28.39
C GLY A 44 -19.75 -6.15 -28.52
N TYR A 45 -19.06 -6.70 -27.52
CA TYR A 45 -17.65 -7.06 -27.62
C TYR A 45 -17.44 -8.43 -28.26
N ARG A 46 -16.20 -8.72 -28.65
CA ARG A 46 -15.86 -10.00 -29.34
C ARG A 46 -15.84 -11.18 -28.38
N ARG A 47 -16.26 -12.34 -28.88
CA ARG A 47 -16.10 -13.60 -28.17
C ARG A 47 -14.69 -14.14 -28.36
N LEU A 48 -14.15 -14.72 -27.28
CA LEU A 48 -12.88 -15.44 -27.34
C LEU A 48 -13.08 -16.87 -27.85
N PRO A 49 -12.25 -17.35 -28.76
CA PRO A 49 -12.25 -18.75 -29.17
C PRO A 49 -11.56 -19.66 -28.16
N ASN A 50 -10.76 -19.12 -27.24
CA ASN A 50 -9.85 -19.86 -26.39
C ASN A 50 -9.97 -19.44 -24.92
N LYS A 51 -9.33 -20.22 -24.04
CA LYS A 51 -9.18 -19.97 -22.62
C LYS A 51 -8.40 -18.66 -22.37
N LEU A 52 -8.85 -17.85 -21.42
CA LEU A 52 -8.24 -16.55 -21.10
C LEU A 52 -7.14 -16.67 -20.05
N MET A 53 -7.34 -17.48 -19.01
CA MET A 53 -6.41 -17.61 -17.89
C MET A 53 -5.62 -18.92 -17.95
N PHE A 54 -4.35 -18.82 -17.59
CA PHE A 54 -3.39 -19.92 -17.59
C PHE A 54 -2.66 -19.97 -16.25
N LYS A 55 -2.27 -21.16 -15.80
CA LYS A 55 -1.44 -21.37 -14.63
C LYS A 55 -0.03 -21.76 -15.10
N LEU A 56 0.94 -20.89 -14.83
CA LEU A 56 2.35 -21.16 -15.13
C LEU A 56 3.11 -21.22 -13.79
N GLY A 57 3.73 -22.33 -13.50
CA GLY A 57 4.14 -22.64 -12.14
C GLY A 57 2.92 -22.67 -11.21
N ASN A 58 2.95 -21.91 -10.13
CA ASN A 58 1.77 -21.72 -9.26
C ASN A 58 1.03 -20.39 -9.53
N LYS A 59 1.55 -19.55 -10.42
CA LYS A 59 1.06 -18.20 -10.64
C LYS A 59 -0.04 -18.17 -11.71
N PRO A 60 -1.16 -17.45 -11.48
CA PRO A 60 -2.18 -17.24 -12.49
C PRO A 60 -1.77 -16.14 -13.48
N TYR A 61 -2.00 -16.36 -14.76
CA TYR A 61 -1.75 -15.41 -15.83
C TYR A 61 -2.94 -15.28 -16.75
N ILE A 62 -3.16 -14.06 -17.23
CA ILE A 62 -4.11 -13.75 -18.29
C ILE A 62 -3.36 -13.58 -19.62
N SER A 63 -3.85 -14.17 -20.69
CA SER A 63 -3.36 -13.87 -22.03
C SER A 63 -3.69 -12.44 -22.42
N VAL A 64 -2.67 -11.65 -22.67
CA VAL A 64 -2.81 -10.22 -23.01
C VAL A 64 -3.45 -10.06 -24.37
N GLU A 65 -3.04 -10.86 -25.36
CA GLU A 65 -3.63 -10.83 -26.69
C GLU A 65 -5.13 -11.16 -26.66
N TYR A 66 -5.51 -12.21 -25.91
CA TYR A 66 -6.92 -12.57 -25.79
C TYR A 66 -7.73 -11.51 -25.03
N SER A 67 -7.12 -10.87 -24.03
CA SER A 67 -7.75 -9.74 -23.34
C SER A 67 -8.04 -8.61 -24.32
N PHE A 68 -7.04 -8.15 -25.06
CA PHE A 68 -7.22 -7.08 -26.04
C PHE A 68 -8.23 -7.46 -27.13
N TYR A 69 -8.15 -8.69 -27.64
CA TYR A 69 -9.10 -9.18 -28.64
C TYR A 69 -10.53 -9.14 -28.11
N SER A 70 -10.75 -9.59 -26.88
CA SER A 70 -12.08 -9.62 -26.26
C SER A 70 -12.70 -8.23 -26.04
N LEU A 71 -11.86 -7.18 -25.95
CA LEU A 71 -12.29 -5.80 -25.72
C LEU A 71 -12.55 -5.00 -26.99
N LEU A 72 -12.41 -5.63 -28.17
CA LEU A 72 -12.72 -4.99 -29.44
C LEU A 72 -14.21 -5.16 -29.81
N PRO A 73 -14.81 -4.22 -30.55
CA PRO A 73 -16.17 -4.36 -31.08
C PRO A 73 -16.30 -5.61 -31.96
N GLN A 74 -17.34 -6.41 -31.75
CA GLN A 74 -17.58 -7.62 -32.55
C GLN A 74 -17.86 -7.35 -34.03
N SER A 75 -18.26 -6.13 -34.38
CA SER A 75 -18.55 -5.69 -35.74
C SER A 75 -17.30 -5.46 -36.61
N LEU A 76 -16.10 -5.43 -36.02
CA LEU A 76 -14.85 -5.28 -36.76
C LEU A 76 -14.52 -6.55 -37.56
N ASP A 77 -13.95 -6.38 -38.77
CA ASP A 77 -13.36 -7.51 -39.47
C ASP A 77 -12.14 -8.06 -38.72
N GLU A 78 -11.83 -9.32 -38.98
CA GLU A 78 -10.79 -10.05 -38.27
C GLU A 78 -9.40 -9.46 -38.49
N LYS A 79 -9.11 -8.99 -39.70
CA LYS A 79 -7.77 -8.46 -40.06
C LYS A 79 -7.48 -7.16 -39.29
N LEU A 80 -8.47 -6.26 -39.21
CA LEU A 80 -8.32 -5.03 -38.46
C LEU A 80 -8.27 -5.29 -36.94
N ALA A 81 -9.05 -6.25 -36.47
CA ALA A 81 -9.04 -6.64 -35.06
C ALA A 81 -7.65 -7.17 -34.65
N LEU A 82 -7.06 -8.09 -35.40
CA LEU A 82 -5.72 -8.62 -35.10
C LEU A 82 -4.64 -7.53 -35.21
N LYS A 83 -4.74 -6.61 -36.17
CA LYS A 83 -3.81 -5.49 -36.30
C LYS A 83 -3.86 -4.55 -35.06
N LEU A 84 -5.05 -4.33 -34.52
CA LEU A 84 -5.23 -3.55 -33.26
C LEU A 84 -4.63 -4.30 -32.07
N VAL A 85 -4.85 -5.61 -31.96
CA VAL A 85 -4.23 -6.43 -30.89
C VAL A 85 -2.72 -6.35 -30.96
N ASP A 86 -2.12 -6.51 -32.15
CA ASP A 86 -0.67 -6.38 -32.32
C ASP A 86 -0.16 -4.99 -31.91
N PHE A 87 -0.87 -3.95 -32.27
CA PHE A 87 -0.54 -2.58 -31.86
C PHE A 87 -0.56 -2.42 -30.33
N TYR A 88 -1.63 -2.89 -29.67
CA TYR A 88 -1.74 -2.80 -28.21
C TYR A 88 -0.66 -3.63 -27.50
N CYS A 89 -0.37 -4.82 -27.99
CA CYS A 89 0.71 -5.66 -27.48
C CYS A 89 2.08 -4.96 -27.59
N ASN A 90 2.36 -4.34 -28.74
CA ASN A 90 3.61 -3.60 -28.92
C ASN A 90 3.69 -2.36 -28.03
N LYS A 91 2.57 -1.64 -27.87
CA LYS A 91 2.48 -0.50 -26.95
C LYS A 91 2.76 -0.93 -25.50
N LEU A 92 2.18 -2.05 -25.05
CA LEU A 92 2.44 -2.59 -23.72
C LEU A 92 3.89 -3.11 -23.56
N LYS A 93 4.49 -3.71 -24.60
CA LYS A 93 5.90 -4.13 -24.56
C LYS A 93 6.86 -2.97 -24.34
N ASN A 94 6.51 -1.78 -24.83
CA ASN A 94 7.31 -0.57 -24.64
C ASN A 94 7.18 0.04 -23.24
N ASP A 95 6.09 -0.26 -22.53
CA ASP A 95 5.88 0.14 -21.13
C ASP A 95 5.16 -0.97 -20.35
N LEU A 96 5.93 -1.91 -19.82
CA LEU A 96 5.41 -3.03 -19.04
C LEU A 96 4.78 -2.60 -17.71
N THR A 97 5.05 -1.37 -17.24
CA THR A 97 4.47 -0.85 -15.99
C THR A 97 2.97 -0.54 -16.14
N ALA A 98 2.46 -0.48 -17.37
CA ALA A 98 1.04 -0.26 -17.67
C ALA A 98 0.21 -1.56 -17.72
N HIS A 99 0.77 -2.73 -17.33
CA HIS A 99 0.07 -4.03 -17.44
C HIS A 99 -1.18 -4.14 -16.55
N ASP A 100 -1.29 -3.34 -15.49
CA ASP A 100 -2.46 -3.21 -14.62
C ASP A 100 -3.42 -2.09 -15.03
N LYS A 101 -3.09 -1.31 -16.07
CA LYS A 101 -3.82 -0.11 -16.54
C LYS A 101 -4.21 -0.21 -18.01
N ILE A 102 -4.22 -1.41 -18.57
CA ILE A 102 -4.37 -1.64 -20.01
C ILE A 102 -5.63 -1.01 -20.62
N GLU A 103 -6.71 -0.90 -19.86
CA GLU A 103 -7.98 -0.34 -20.31
C GLU A 103 -8.01 1.19 -20.38
N PHE A 104 -7.05 1.85 -19.74
CA PHE A 104 -7.00 3.31 -19.65
C PHE A 104 -5.80 3.91 -20.40
N GLU A 105 -4.70 3.15 -20.53
CA GLU A 105 -3.44 3.67 -21.04
C GLU A 105 -2.98 2.98 -22.32
N ILE A 106 -3.42 1.73 -22.58
CA ILE A 106 -2.97 0.94 -23.72
C ILE A 106 -4.05 0.84 -24.80
N ALA A 107 -5.24 0.34 -24.46
CA ALA A 107 -6.27 -0.04 -25.42
C ALA A 107 -7.45 0.94 -25.45
N TYR A 108 -7.99 1.19 -26.64
CA TYR A 108 -9.26 1.89 -26.81
C TYR A 108 -10.42 0.89 -26.68
N THR A 109 -11.05 0.88 -25.54
CA THR A 109 -12.13 -0.08 -25.20
C THR A 109 -13.50 0.56 -25.11
N THR A 110 -13.55 1.89 -25.15
CA THR A 110 -14.74 2.75 -25.05
C THR A 110 -14.50 3.98 -25.90
N TYR A 111 -15.51 4.45 -26.63
CA TYR A 111 -15.43 5.74 -27.29
C TYR A 111 -15.77 6.84 -26.27
N ASP A 112 -14.81 7.65 -25.91
CA ASP A 112 -14.91 8.69 -24.88
C ASP A 112 -14.61 10.09 -25.41
N PHE A 113 -14.61 11.11 -24.55
CA PHE A 113 -14.45 12.52 -24.92
C PHE A 113 -13.04 12.88 -25.43
N CYS A 114 -12.07 11.99 -25.34
CA CYS A 114 -10.70 12.18 -25.83
C CYS A 114 -10.34 11.22 -26.99
N THR A 115 -11.19 10.26 -27.31
CA THR A 115 -10.90 9.18 -28.29
C THR A 115 -10.54 9.71 -29.66
N GLU A 116 -11.26 10.70 -30.19
CA GLU A 116 -10.97 11.29 -31.51
C GLU A 116 -9.57 11.92 -31.58
N LYS A 117 -9.15 12.59 -30.49
CA LYS A 117 -7.81 13.18 -30.38
C LYS A 117 -6.74 12.12 -30.21
N ASN A 118 -6.94 11.20 -29.27
CA ASN A 118 -5.93 10.22 -28.87
C ASN A 118 -5.69 9.18 -29.99
N SER A 119 -6.74 8.80 -30.73
CA SER A 119 -6.64 7.81 -31.81
C SER A 119 -5.77 8.25 -33.00
N ARG A 120 -5.25 9.48 -33.02
CA ARG A 120 -4.28 9.94 -34.03
C ARG A 120 -3.00 9.11 -33.95
N GLU A 121 -2.66 8.57 -32.78
CA GLU A 121 -1.53 7.67 -32.65
C GLU A 121 -1.62 6.41 -33.53
N LEU A 122 -2.84 5.97 -33.90
CA LEU A 122 -3.01 4.86 -34.84
C LEU A 122 -2.42 5.18 -36.21
N LEU A 123 -2.63 6.41 -36.72
CA LEU A 123 -2.07 6.86 -37.99
C LEU A 123 -0.54 6.88 -37.97
N GLU A 124 0.04 7.26 -36.83
CA GLU A 124 1.50 7.28 -36.60
C GLU A 124 2.09 5.87 -36.51
N ASN A 125 1.26 4.88 -36.19
CA ASN A 125 1.64 3.47 -36.04
C ASN A 125 1.16 2.57 -37.21
N GLY A 126 1.01 3.14 -38.41
CA GLY A 126 0.80 2.39 -39.64
C GLY A 126 -0.63 1.99 -39.94
N PHE A 127 -1.64 2.57 -39.29
CA PHE A 127 -3.04 2.43 -39.68
C PHE A 127 -3.38 3.45 -40.76
N SER A 128 -4.17 3.05 -41.75
CA SER A 128 -4.73 3.98 -42.70
C SER A 128 -5.84 4.81 -42.07
N LYS A 129 -6.17 5.94 -42.68
CA LYS A 129 -7.30 6.76 -42.22
C LYS A 129 -8.62 5.98 -42.25
N GLU A 130 -8.82 5.14 -43.26
CA GLU A 130 -10.01 4.31 -43.41
C GLU A 130 -10.09 3.25 -42.30
N GLU A 131 -8.98 2.58 -41.97
CA GLU A 131 -8.91 1.62 -40.87
C GLU A 131 -9.22 2.28 -39.51
N ARG A 132 -8.63 3.45 -39.26
CA ARG A 132 -8.92 4.23 -38.05
C ARG A 132 -10.40 4.63 -37.98
N ASP A 133 -10.95 5.22 -39.04
CA ASP A 133 -12.32 5.71 -39.05
C ASP A 133 -13.32 4.53 -38.93
N THR A 134 -13.03 3.38 -39.53
CA THR A 134 -13.81 2.14 -39.38
C THR A 134 -13.81 1.66 -37.94
N PHE A 135 -12.64 1.64 -37.29
CA PHE A 135 -12.52 1.26 -35.89
C PHE A 135 -13.29 2.24 -34.98
N LEU A 136 -13.09 3.53 -35.15
CA LEU A 136 -13.78 4.55 -34.34
C LEU A 136 -15.30 4.48 -34.47
N LYS A 137 -15.81 4.25 -35.68
CA LYS A 137 -17.25 4.07 -35.92
C LYS A 137 -17.79 2.85 -35.18
N ALA A 138 -17.07 1.71 -35.24
CA ALA A 138 -17.48 0.49 -34.56
C ALA A 138 -17.46 0.69 -33.02
N LEU A 139 -16.44 1.35 -32.50
CA LEU A 139 -16.30 1.63 -31.07
C LEU A 139 -17.36 2.62 -30.59
N PHE A 140 -17.66 3.66 -31.39
CA PHE A 140 -18.74 4.62 -31.11
C PHE A 140 -20.09 3.90 -31.04
N THR A 141 -20.43 3.09 -32.05
CA THR A 141 -21.69 2.34 -32.10
C THR A 141 -21.83 1.46 -30.85
N LEU A 142 -20.83 0.66 -30.51
CA LEU A 142 -20.83 -0.17 -29.31
C LEU A 142 -21.06 0.63 -28.05
N THR A 143 -20.34 1.74 -27.89
CA THR A 143 -20.46 2.59 -26.68
C THR A 143 -21.82 3.26 -26.59
N ASN A 144 -22.33 3.79 -27.70
CA ASN A 144 -23.64 4.41 -27.74
C ASN A 144 -24.79 3.43 -27.47
N ASP A 145 -24.68 2.20 -28.00
CA ASP A 145 -25.66 1.12 -27.74
C ASP A 145 -25.64 0.71 -26.25
N CYS A 146 -24.46 0.66 -25.63
CA CYS A 146 -24.35 0.42 -24.20
C CYS A 146 -25.01 1.54 -23.36
N LEU A 147 -24.88 2.81 -23.78
CA LEU A 147 -25.50 3.95 -23.10
C LEU A 147 -27.03 3.92 -23.22
N THR A 148 -27.53 3.74 -24.44
CA THR A 148 -28.99 3.78 -24.72
C THR A 148 -29.73 2.56 -24.20
N GLY A 149 -29.10 1.37 -24.25
CA GLY A 149 -29.66 0.10 -23.75
C GLY A 149 -29.45 -0.16 -22.26
N PHE A 150 -28.75 0.71 -21.55
CA PHE A 150 -28.27 0.46 -20.18
C PHE A 150 -29.37 0.07 -19.20
N LYS A 151 -30.48 0.82 -19.20
CA LYS A 151 -31.57 0.62 -18.24
C LYS A 151 -32.22 -0.73 -18.41
N GLU A 152 -32.60 -1.10 -19.64
CA GLU A 152 -33.24 -2.38 -19.93
C GLU A 152 -32.33 -3.56 -19.59
N LEU A 153 -31.04 -3.46 -19.93
CA LEU A 153 -30.05 -4.46 -19.61
C LEU A 153 -29.89 -4.65 -18.09
N THR A 154 -29.79 -3.55 -17.35
CA THR A 154 -29.62 -3.60 -15.90
C THR A 154 -30.87 -4.18 -15.20
N ASP A 155 -32.07 -3.83 -15.64
CA ASP A 155 -33.32 -4.39 -15.12
C ASP A 155 -33.39 -5.91 -15.35
N LYS A 156 -32.99 -6.40 -16.53
CA LYS A 156 -32.86 -7.83 -16.85
C LYS A 156 -31.83 -8.53 -15.97
N ASP A 157 -30.67 -7.91 -15.75
CA ASP A 157 -29.63 -8.45 -14.93
C ASP A 157 -30.03 -8.58 -13.45
N LEU A 158 -30.76 -7.57 -12.92
CA LEU A 158 -31.33 -7.62 -11.56
C LEU A 158 -32.36 -8.75 -11.39
N LEU A 159 -33.15 -9.06 -12.42
CA LEU A 159 -34.05 -10.22 -12.39
C LEU A 159 -33.24 -11.54 -12.33
N SER A 160 -32.13 -11.64 -13.04
CA SER A 160 -31.26 -12.82 -12.97
C SER A 160 -30.71 -13.06 -11.56
N LEU A 161 -30.27 -12.00 -10.85
CA LEU A 161 -29.84 -12.12 -9.46
C LEU A 161 -30.94 -12.66 -8.53
N LYS A 162 -32.20 -12.24 -8.74
CA LYS A 162 -33.34 -12.78 -7.98
C LYS A 162 -33.55 -14.27 -8.23
N LEU A 163 -33.36 -14.74 -9.47
CA LEU A 163 -33.43 -16.18 -9.79
C LEU A 163 -32.32 -16.95 -9.06
N MET A 164 -31.09 -16.42 -9.03
CA MET A 164 -29.97 -17.00 -8.29
C MET A 164 -30.28 -17.08 -6.79
N ASP A 165 -30.83 -16.00 -6.23
CA ASP A 165 -31.20 -15.94 -4.80
C ASP A 165 -32.31 -16.96 -4.43
N ASN A 166 -33.32 -17.11 -5.28
CA ASN A 166 -34.36 -18.14 -5.11
C ASN A 166 -33.79 -19.58 -5.10
N ILE A 167 -32.67 -19.83 -5.77
CA ILE A 167 -32.00 -21.14 -5.73
C ILE A 167 -31.16 -21.26 -4.45
N ARG A 168 -30.51 -20.19 -4.03
CA ARG A 168 -29.62 -20.19 -2.86
C ARG A 168 -30.35 -20.33 -1.54
N GLN A 169 -31.42 -19.55 -1.33
CA GLN A 169 -32.10 -19.46 -0.02
C GLN A 169 -32.55 -20.82 0.53
N PRO A 170 -33.23 -21.71 -0.23
CA PRO A 170 -33.65 -23.02 0.30
C PRO A 170 -32.48 -23.90 0.73
N ILE A 171 -31.34 -23.79 0.04
CA ILE A 171 -30.14 -24.57 0.36
C ILE A 171 -29.51 -24.04 1.66
N GLU A 172 -29.46 -22.71 1.83
CA GLU A 172 -28.93 -22.07 3.05
C GLU A 172 -29.79 -22.42 4.26
N GLU A 173 -31.10 -22.30 4.14
CA GLU A 173 -32.06 -22.70 5.20
C GLU A 173 -31.94 -24.19 5.58
N ALA A 174 -31.79 -25.08 4.59
CA ALA A 174 -31.61 -26.50 4.84
C ALA A 174 -30.27 -26.82 5.52
N LEU A 175 -29.19 -26.09 5.17
CA LEU A 175 -27.89 -26.22 5.83
C LEU A 175 -27.96 -25.76 7.28
N ASP A 176 -28.56 -24.60 7.55
CA ASP A 176 -28.71 -24.03 8.89
C ASP A 176 -29.54 -24.89 9.81
N ALA A 177 -30.54 -25.59 9.24
CA ALA A 177 -31.37 -26.59 9.95
C ALA A 177 -30.65 -27.93 10.20
N GLY A 178 -29.41 -28.12 9.68
CA GLY A 178 -28.67 -29.39 9.77
C GLY A 178 -29.32 -30.52 8.99
N GLY A 179 -30.16 -30.22 7.99
CA GLY A 179 -31.01 -31.20 7.26
C GLY A 179 -30.35 -31.80 6.02
N LEU A 180 -29.08 -31.45 5.69
CA LEU A 180 -28.42 -31.95 4.47
C LEU A 180 -27.42 -33.07 4.78
N SER A 181 -27.57 -34.20 4.10
CA SER A 181 -26.55 -35.25 4.06
C SER A 181 -25.34 -34.80 3.21
N THR A 182 -24.16 -35.42 3.41
CA THR A 182 -22.93 -35.17 2.64
C THR A 182 -23.21 -35.21 1.13
N LYS A 183 -24.02 -36.16 0.64
CA LYS A 183 -24.39 -36.28 -0.77
C LYS A 183 -25.25 -35.12 -1.26
N GLU A 184 -26.17 -34.66 -0.44
CA GLU A 184 -27.03 -33.50 -0.76
C GLU A 184 -26.19 -32.21 -0.75
N MET A 185 -25.23 -32.08 0.15
CA MET A 185 -24.29 -30.95 0.16
C MET A 185 -23.46 -30.88 -1.14
N PHE A 186 -22.92 -31.99 -1.63
CA PHE A 186 -22.25 -32.03 -2.94
C PHE A 186 -23.16 -31.59 -4.09
N ARG A 187 -24.40 -32.11 -4.13
CA ARG A 187 -25.39 -31.72 -5.15
C ARG A 187 -25.71 -30.23 -5.05
N SER A 188 -25.86 -29.72 -3.85
CA SER A 188 -26.09 -28.27 -3.61
C SER A 188 -24.95 -27.40 -4.09
N ILE A 189 -23.71 -27.84 -3.90
CA ILE A 189 -22.52 -27.15 -4.47
C ILE A 189 -22.62 -27.04 -5.99
N MET A 190 -22.96 -28.14 -6.68
CA MET A 190 -23.13 -28.15 -8.14
C MET A 190 -24.24 -27.20 -8.59
N ILE A 191 -25.40 -27.25 -7.91
CA ILE A 191 -26.55 -26.38 -8.22
C ILE A 191 -26.16 -24.90 -8.03
N LEU A 192 -25.44 -24.56 -6.96
CA LEU A 192 -25.00 -23.20 -6.69
C LEU A 192 -23.96 -22.71 -7.71
N LEU A 193 -22.98 -23.55 -8.08
CA LEU A 193 -22.00 -23.19 -9.11
C LEU A 193 -22.68 -22.96 -10.47
N ASP A 194 -23.63 -23.82 -10.86
CA ASP A 194 -24.43 -23.63 -12.08
C ASP A 194 -25.26 -22.33 -12.00
N ALA A 195 -25.87 -22.03 -10.86
CA ALA A 195 -26.65 -20.81 -10.66
C ALA A 195 -25.76 -19.56 -10.73
N ILE A 196 -24.57 -19.58 -10.15
CA ILE A 196 -23.60 -18.48 -10.22
C ILE A 196 -23.19 -18.24 -11.68
N THR A 197 -22.85 -19.27 -12.42
CA THR A 197 -22.37 -19.16 -13.81
C THR A 197 -23.46 -18.76 -14.80
N ARG A 198 -24.74 -19.00 -14.51
CA ARG A 198 -25.87 -18.61 -15.37
C ARG A 198 -26.48 -17.25 -14.99
N TYR A 199 -26.64 -16.99 -13.71
CA TYR A 199 -27.47 -15.88 -13.21
C TYR A 199 -26.68 -14.82 -12.40
N GLY A 200 -25.39 -15.03 -12.14
CA GLY A 200 -24.56 -14.16 -11.32
C GLY A 200 -23.39 -13.52 -12.07
N THR A 201 -22.46 -14.34 -12.52
CA THR A 201 -21.17 -13.84 -13.03
C THR A 201 -21.18 -13.28 -14.46
N PRO A 202 -22.01 -13.75 -15.43
CA PRO A 202 -22.16 -13.05 -16.71
C PRO A 202 -22.75 -11.65 -16.54
N GLN A 203 -23.72 -11.49 -15.66
CA GLN A 203 -24.34 -10.20 -15.31
C GLN A 203 -23.32 -9.29 -14.63
N PHE A 204 -22.58 -9.81 -13.65
CA PHE A 204 -21.48 -9.08 -13.02
C PHE A 204 -20.44 -8.61 -14.05
N THR A 205 -20.05 -9.46 -14.98
CA THR A 205 -19.08 -9.14 -16.04
C THR A 205 -19.54 -7.97 -16.90
N ARG A 206 -20.82 -7.96 -17.32
CA ARG A 206 -21.41 -6.85 -18.07
C ARG A 206 -21.42 -5.56 -17.27
N GLN A 207 -21.92 -5.61 -16.04
CA GLN A 207 -22.01 -4.44 -15.17
C GLN A 207 -20.61 -3.90 -14.81
N ALA A 208 -19.62 -4.80 -14.64
CA ALA A 208 -18.23 -4.38 -14.45
C ALA A 208 -17.70 -3.63 -15.69
N ARG A 209 -17.95 -4.13 -16.91
CA ARG A 209 -17.52 -3.47 -18.16
C ARG A 209 -18.17 -2.08 -18.29
N LEU A 210 -19.47 -1.96 -18.02
CA LEU A 210 -20.19 -0.67 -18.04
C LEU A 210 -19.66 0.30 -16.98
N ALA A 211 -19.24 -0.19 -15.81
CA ALA A 211 -18.61 0.66 -14.81
C ALA A 211 -17.22 1.17 -15.24
N PHE A 212 -16.45 0.37 -15.98
CA PHE A 212 -15.19 0.84 -16.58
C PHE A 212 -15.44 1.92 -17.65
N MET A 213 -16.50 1.79 -18.48
CA MET A 213 -16.91 2.84 -19.40
C MET A 213 -17.27 4.13 -18.64
N ALA A 214 -18.06 4.03 -17.56
CA ALA A 214 -18.42 5.16 -16.73
C ALA A 214 -17.19 5.88 -16.14
N ARG A 215 -16.19 5.12 -15.70
CA ARG A 215 -14.91 5.69 -15.20
C ARG A 215 -14.10 6.34 -16.30
N ALA A 216 -14.05 5.75 -17.51
CA ALA A 216 -13.41 6.37 -18.67
C ALA A 216 -14.06 7.71 -19.00
N PHE A 217 -15.39 7.80 -18.97
CA PHE A 217 -16.10 9.05 -19.17
C PHE A 217 -15.78 10.08 -18.08
N CYS A 218 -15.82 9.72 -16.80
CA CYS A 218 -15.46 10.63 -15.72
C CYS A 218 -14.05 11.22 -15.93
N ARG A 219 -13.06 10.35 -16.24
CA ARG A 219 -11.68 10.76 -16.48
C ARG A 219 -11.55 11.69 -17.70
N THR A 220 -12.18 11.33 -18.81
CA THR A 220 -12.02 12.06 -20.06
C THR A 220 -12.83 13.36 -20.11
N LEU A 221 -13.92 13.49 -19.37
CA LEU A 221 -14.62 14.78 -19.15
C LEU A 221 -13.70 15.79 -18.46
N VAL A 222 -12.86 15.36 -17.55
CA VAL A 222 -11.85 16.21 -16.91
C VAL A 222 -10.71 16.54 -17.89
N PHE A 223 -10.14 15.55 -18.57
CA PHE A 223 -9.06 15.78 -19.53
C PHE A 223 -9.46 16.64 -20.73
N ALA A 224 -10.71 16.57 -21.15
CA ALA A 224 -11.27 17.42 -22.20
C ALA A 224 -11.63 18.85 -21.70
N GLY A 225 -11.54 19.09 -20.38
CA GLY A 225 -11.74 20.42 -19.79
C GLY A 225 -13.20 20.81 -19.56
N TYR A 226 -14.15 19.86 -19.60
CA TYR A 226 -15.57 20.16 -19.30
C TYR A 226 -15.80 20.30 -17.79
N PHE A 227 -15.07 19.53 -16.98
CA PHE A 227 -15.14 19.53 -15.51
C PHE A 227 -13.75 19.58 -14.91
N THR A 228 -13.67 20.05 -13.66
CA THR A 228 -12.45 19.97 -12.86
C THR A 228 -12.36 18.65 -12.12
N ASP A 229 -11.15 18.27 -11.65
CA ASP A 229 -10.95 17.10 -10.79
C ASP A 229 -11.83 17.19 -9.53
N GLU A 230 -11.92 18.37 -8.91
CA GLU A 230 -12.74 18.59 -7.72
C GLU A 230 -14.25 18.39 -7.98
N GLU A 231 -14.78 18.87 -9.11
CA GLU A 231 -16.18 18.65 -9.50
C GLU A 231 -16.47 17.17 -9.68
N MET A 232 -15.56 16.44 -10.35
CA MET A 232 -15.71 15.01 -10.63
C MET A 232 -15.54 14.16 -9.37
N ASP A 233 -14.57 14.46 -8.51
CA ASP A 233 -14.39 13.81 -7.21
C ASP A 233 -15.61 13.98 -6.31
N ASN A 234 -16.16 15.20 -6.23
CA ASN A 234 -17.37 15.46 -5.46
C ASN A 234 -18.58 14.68 -6.01
N PHE A 235 -18.68 14.53 -7.33
CA PHE A 235 -19.72 13.73 -7.95
C PHE A 235 -19.57 12.24 -7.63
N THR A 236 -18.38 11.67 -7.81
CA THR A 236 -18.12 10.23 -7.56
C THR A 236 -18.31 9.88 -6.09
N LYS A 237 -17.86 10.73 -5.15
CA LYS A 237 -18.11 10.57 -3.71
C LYS A 237 -19.59 10.65 -3.31
N SER A 238 -20.44 11.23 -4.16
CA SER A 238 -21.90 11.29 -3.91
C SER A 238 -22.64 10.00 -4.28
N ILE A 239 -21.97 9.05 -4.95
CA ILE A 239 -22.58 7.78 -5.38
C ILE A 239 -22.66 6.82 -4.19
N ASN A 240 -23.88 6.43 -3.83
CA ASN A 240 -24.10 5.47 -2.76
C ASN A 240 -23.83 4.04 -3.27
N THR A 241 -22.72 3.45 -2.85
CA THR A 241 -22.29 2.08 -3.18
C THR A 241 -22.54 1.12 -2.03
N ILE A 242 -22.38 -0.20 -2.25
CA ILE A 242 -22.44 -1.21 -1.17
C ILE A 242 -21.43 -0.90 -0.07
N SER A 243 -20.25 -0.38 -0.41
CA SER A 243 -19.23 -0.01 0.57
C SER A 243 -19.70 1.13 1.47
N SER A 244 -20.29 2.18 0.90
CA SER A 244 -20.85 3.28 1.69
C SER A 244 -22.07 2.85 2.52
N GLU A 245 -22.87 1.88 2.03
CA GLU A 245 -23.94 1.25 2.81
C GLU A 245 -23.39 0.45 3.98
N PHE A 246 -22.33 -0.34 3.76
CA PHE A 246 -21.64 -1.10 4.80
C PHE A 246 -21.16 -0.19 5.93
N ASP A 247 -20.50 0.93 5.59
CA ASP A 247 -20.03 1.89 6.58
C ASP A 247 -21.15 2.50 7.41
N ASN A 248 -22.24 2.91 6.75
CA ASN A 248 -23.40 3.48 7.42
C ASN A 248 -24.08 2.44 8.34
N ASP A 249 -24.22 1.20 7.88
CA ASP A 249 -24.83 0.12 8.66
C ASP A 249 -23.90 -0.32 9.79
N PHE A 250 -22.57 -0.34 9.57
CA PHE A 250 -21.60 -0.61 10.63
C PHE A 250 -21.61 0.49 11.71
N GLU A 251 -21.73 1.75 11.33
CA GLU A 251 -21.91 2.85 12.29
C GLU A 251 -23.21 2.68 13.08
N ARG A 252 -24.33 2.39 12.42
CA ARG A 252 -25.62 2.11 13.07
C ARG A 252 -25.52 0.93 14.03
N TYR A 253 -24.81 -0.13 13.65
CA TYR A 253 -24.51 -1.27 14.52
C TYR A 253 -23.66 -0.84 15.72
N SER A 254 -22.60 -0.08 15.51
CA SER A 254 -21.66 0.35 16.56
C SER A 254 -22.30 1.24 17.63
N VAL A 255 -23.34 2.01 17.25
CA VAL A 255 -24.11 2.88 18.21
C VAL A 255 -25.42 2.22 18.69
N GLY A 256 -25.64 0.92 18.42
CA GLY A 256 -26.79 0.16 18.85
C GLY A 256 -28.11 0.47 18.13
N LYS A 257 -28.05 1.12 16.95
CA LYS A 257 -29.21 1.43 16.10
C LYS A 257 -29.54 0.32 15.08
N MET A 258 -28.68 -0.67 14.95
CA MET A 258 -28.85 -1.86 14.15
C MET A 258 -28.46 -3.07 14.98
N SER A 259 -29.21 -4.17 14.90
CA SER A 259 -28.87 -5.39 15.62
C SER A 259 -27.70 -6.13 14.93
N MET A 260 -26.96 -6.97 15.68
CA MET A 260 -25.94 -7.83 15.11
C MET A 260 -26.54 -8.84 14.12
N GLU A 261 -27.77 -9.29 14.40
CA GLU A 261 -28.50 -10.20 13.53
C GLU A 261 -28.81 -9.56 12.17
N ASP A 262 -29.34 -8.33 12.15
CA ASP A 262 -29.61 -7.60 10.91
C ASP A 262 -28.33 -7.30 10.13
N PHE A 263 -27.25 -6.94 10.84
CA PHE A 263 -25.95 -6.71 10.22
C PHE A 263 -25.41 -7.98 9.58
N ASN A 264 -25.41 -9.11 10.31
CA ASN A 264 -24.94 -10.40 9.81
C ASN A 264 -25.83 -10.94 8.67
N LYS A 265 -27.13 -10.72 8.72
CA LYS A 265 -28.04 -11.11 7.62
C LYS A 265 -27.65 -10.42 6.31
N LYS A 266 -27.18 -9.17 6.37
CA LYS A 266 -26.77 -8.42 5.18
C LYS A 266 -25.34 -8.72 4.76
N TYR A 267 -24.39 -8.74 5.71
CA TYR A 267 -22.95 -8.77 5.45
C TYR A 267 -22.23 -10.03 5.92
N GLY A 268 -22.89 -10.90 6.67
CA GLY A 268 -22.30 -12.07 7.30
C GLY A 268 -21.64 -13.07 6.36
N HIS A 269 -22.06 -13.10 5.09
CA HIS A 269 -21.47 -13.96 4.07
C HIS A 269 -20.07 -13.51 3.59
N LEU A 270 -19.67 -12.27 3.85
CA LEU A 270 -18.38 -11.75 3.43
C LEU A 270 -17.22 -12.51 4.12
N ARG A 271 -16.07 -12.55 3.45
CA ARG A 271 -14.82 -13.18 3.91
C ARG A 271 -13.64 -12.31 3.56
N SER A 272 -12.58 -12.37 4.36
CA SER A 272 -11.31 -11.67 4.08
C SER A 272 -10.55 -12.21 2.86
N GLY A 273 -11.04 -13.21 2.19
CA GLY A 273 -10.57 -13.73 0.91
C GLY A 273 -11.78 -14.41 0.27
N THR A 274 -12.38 -13.74 -0.71
CA THR A 274 -13.66 -14.15 -1.31
C THR A 274 -13.69 -15.61 -1.77
N TYR A 275 -12.56 -16.13 -2.28
CA TYR A 275 -12.38 -17.49 -2.79
C TYR A 275 -11.66 -18.42 -1.81
N ASP A 276 -11.20 -17.88 -0.67
CA ASP A 276 -10.37 -18.62 0.28
C ASP A 276 -11.21 -19.32 1.35
N ILE A 277 -11.30 -20.62 1.26
CA ILE A 277 -11.99 -21.46 2.24
C ILE A 277 -11.38 -21.37 3.65
N ARG A 278 -10.13 -20.94 3.78
CA ARG A 278 -9.40 -20.85 5.05
C ARG A 278 -9.83 -19.67 5.90
N THR A 279 -10.38 -18.62 5.30
CA THR A 279 -10.83 -17.42 5.99
C THR A 279 -12.23 -17.59 6.56
N ASP A 280 -12.51 -16.94 7.68
CA ASP A 280 -13.84 -16.98 8.29
C ASP A 280 -14.81 -16.00 7.63
N ARG A 281 -16.09 -16.37 7.69
CA ARG A 281 -17.19 -15.45 7.35
C ARG A 281 -17.29 -14.36 8.41
N TYR A 282 -17.80 -13.20 8.03
CA TYR A 282 -18.00 -12.08 8.97
C TYR A 282 -18.94 -12.43 10.12
N ASP A 283 -19.99 -13.25 9.90
CA ASP A 283 -20.89 -13.71 10.95
C ASP A 283 -20.23 -14.64 12.00
N LYS A 284 -19.07 -15.22 11.66
CA LYS A 284 -18.25 -16.04 12.56
C LYS A 284 -17.10 -15.28 13.21
N MET A 285 -16.83 -14.05 12.75
CA MET A 285 -15.80 -13.18 13.32
C MET A 285 -16.36 -12.39 14.51
N ASN A 286 -15.56 -12.23 15.58
CA ASN A 286 -15.90 -11.37 16.70
C ASN A 286 -15.69 -9.89 16.32
N PHE A 287 -16.65 -9.30 15.58
CA PHE A 287 -16.68 -7.86 15.37
C PHE A 287 -17.07 -7.13 16.66
N ARG A 288 -16.08 -6.62 17.41
CA ARG A 288 -16.38 -5.67 18.49
C ARG A 288 -16.25 -4.25 17.91
N PRO A 289 -17.34 -3.48 17.84
CA PRO A 289 -17.28 -2.12 17.36
C PRO A 289 -16.43 -1.29 18.32
N VAL A 290 -15.45 -0.57 17.79
CA VAL A 290 -14.66 0.40 18.54
C VAL A 290 -15.24 1.78 18.31
N SER A 291 -15.79 2.38 19.36
CA SER A 291 -16.56 3.64 19.37
C SER A 291 -15.74 4.93 19.17
N ASN A 292 -14.65 4.90 18.39
CA ASN A 292 -13.80 6.07 18.19
C ASN A 292 -13.67 6.49 16.71
N ARG A 293 -14.79 6.78 16.05
CA ARG A 293 -14.74 7.59 14.82
C ARG A 293 -14.89 9.07 15.19
N ARG A 294 -13.97 9.90 14.68
CA ARG A 294 -14.12 11.36 14.74
C ARG A 294 -15.44 11.74 14.07
N LYS A 295 -16.37 12.32 14.82
CA LYS A 295 -17.69 12.76 14.39
C LYS A 295 -17.72 13.78 13.23
N ASP A 296 -16.58 14.16 12.68
CA ASP A 296 -16.46 15.28 11.75
C ASP A 296 -16.40 14.88 10.25
N GLN A 297 -16.42 13.58 9.89
CA GLN A 297 -16.25 13.18 8.50
C GLN A 297 -17.53 12.81 7.73
N LEU A 298 -18.66 12.64 8.41
CA LEU A 298 -19.96 12.49 7.77
C LEU A 298 -20.71 13.84 7.69
N LYS A 299 -20.06 14.87 7.16
CA LYS A 299 -20.82 16.00 6.62
C LYS A 299 -21.51 15.53 5.35
N ASN A 300 -22.83 15.40 5.42
CA ASN A 300 -23.72 15.40 4.27
C ASN A 300 -23.36 16.60 3.36
N ASN A 301 -22.37 16.44 2.51
CA ASN A 301 -22.19 17.31 1.37
C ASN A 301 -23.37 16.98 0.46
N GLY A 302 -24.34 17.91 0.37
CA GLY A 302 -25.55 17.73 -0.41
C GLY A 302 -25.23 17.16 -1.79
N ILE A 303 -26.12 16.32 -2.32
CA ILE A 303 -25.99 15.62 -3.59
C ILE A 303 -25.49 16.61 -4.65
N LYS A 304 -24.18 16.54 -4.95
CA LYS A 304 -23.61 17.35 -6.02
C LYS A 304 -23.85 16.61 -7.33
N THR A 305 -24.65 17.20 -8.19
CA THR A 305 -24.88 16.73 -9.56
C THR A 305 -23.91 17.44 -10.50
N LEU A 306 -23.54 16.77 -11.59
CA LEU A 306 -22.78 17.43 -12.67
C LEU A 306 -23.61 18.55 -13.31
N ASP A 307 -22.94 19.62 -13.73
CA ASP A 307 -23.58 20.72 -14.47
C ASP A 307 -24.13 20.20 -15.79
N ARG A 308 -25.45 20.34 -15.96
CA ARG A 308 -26.19 19.80 -17.11
C ARG A 308 -25.87 20.49 -18.43
N GLU A 309 -25.58 21.77 -18.40
CA GLU A 309 -25.25 22.54 -19.59
C GLU A 309 -23.86 22.15 -20.12
N LYS A 310 -22.88 22.04 -19.22
CA LYS A 310 -21.55 21.55 -19.57
C LYS A 310 -21.62 20.13 -20.11
N LEU A 311 -22.39 19.25 -19.45
CA LEU A 311 -22.53 17.84 -19.85
C LEU A 311 -23.25 17.71 -21.19
N LYS A 312 -24.33 18.49 -21.41
CA LYS A 312 -25.04 18.54 -22.69
C LYS A 312 -24.11 18.92 -23.83
N LYS A 313 -23.29 19.95 -23.62
CA LYS A 313 -22.30 20.37 -24.62
C LYS A 313 -21.34 19.24 -24.96
N ALA A 314 -20.82 18.52 -23.94
CA ALA A 314 -19.90 17.40 -24.16
C ALA A 314 -20.58 16.25 -24.93
N ILE A 315 -21.82 15.89 -24.57
CA ILE A 315 -22.59 14.83 -25.22
C ILE A 315 -22.88 15.18 -26.68
N ASP A 316 -23.32 16.42 -26.93
CA ASP A 316 -23.66 16.92 -28.28
C ASP A 316 -22.40 16.96 -29.18
N GLU A 317 -21.25 17.37 -28.67
CA GLU A 317 -19.98 17.41 -29.41
C GLU A 317 -19.49 16.01 -29.84
N VAL A 318 -19.69 14.98 -29.02
CA VAL A 318 -19.37 13.58 -29.35
C VAL A 318 -20.47 12.94 -30.20
N GLY A 319 -21.72 13.35 -30.03
CA GLY A 319 -22.90 12.85 -30.76
C GLY A 319 -23.54 11.61 -30.12
N PHE A 320 -23.43 11.42 -28.82
CA PHE A 320 -24.14 10.34 -28.12
C PHE A 320 -25.66 10.57 -28.08
N ASN A 321 -26.43 9.50 -28.28
CA ASN A 321 -27.90 9.54 -28.34
C ASN A 321 -28.54 9.41 -26.95
N VAL A 322 -28.08 10.19 -25.97
CA VAL A 322 -28.61 10.21 -24.62
C VAL A 322 -28.75 11.65 -24.11
N THR A 323 -29.70 11.86 -23.22
CA THR A 323 -29.84 13.12 -22.49
C THR A 323 -28.80 13.23 -21.37
N PRO A 324 -28.51 14.45 -20.87
CA PRO A 324 -27.67 14.65 -19.70
C PRO A 324 -28.15 13.86 -18.47
N GLU A 325 -29.45 13.73 -18.28
CA GLU A 325 -30.06 12.96 -17.19
C GLU A 325 -29.79 11.47 -17.31
N GLU A 326 -29.98 10.89 -18.48
CA GLU A 326 -29.70 9.48 -18.77
C GLU A 326 -28.20 9.19 -18.61
N PHE A 327 -27.35 10.11 -19.05
CA PHE A 327 -25.91 9.96 -18.91
C PHE A 327 -25.45 10.01 -17.43
N ILE A 328 -25.99 10.94 -16.63
CA ILE A 328 -25.71 11.00 -15.18
C ILE A 328 -26.20 9.72 -14.49
N GLU A 329 -27.39 9.23 -14.87
CA GLU A 329 -27.93 7.98 -14.33
C GLU A 329 -27.05 6.78 -14.70
N PHE A 330 -26.58 6.74 -15.95
CA PHE A 330 -25.61 5.73 -16.39
C PHE A 330 -24.35 5.76 -15.52
N LEU A 331 -23.71 6.93 -15.33
CA LEU A 331 -22.49 7.05 -14.53
C LEU A 331 -22.69 6.56 -13.09
N LYS A 332 -23.79 6.99 -12.45
CA LYS A 332 -24.11 6.61 -11.06
C LYS A 332 -24.42 5.13 -10.94
N SER A 333 -25.31 4.66 -11.80
CA SER A 333 -25.85 3.32 -11.71
C SER A 333 -24.80 2.27 -12.10
N ALA A 334 -24.02 2.50 -13.16
CA ALA A 334 -22.97 1.54 -13.57
C ALA A 334 -21.92 1.35 -12.47
N ILE A 335 -21.46 2.43 -11.83
CA ILE A 335 -20.50 2.36 -10.72
C ILE A 335 -21.12 1.57 -9.53
N LYS A 336 -22.36 1.87 -9.17
CA LYS A 336 -23.09 1.19 -8.09
C LYS A 336 -23.31 -0.30 -8.40
N GLN A 337 -23.77 -0.63 -9.61
CA GLN A 337 -24.16 -1.99 -9.97
C GLN A 337 -22.95 -2.94 -10.01
N ARG A 338 -21.77 -2.53 -10.41
CA ARG A 338 -20.56 -3.35 -10.33
C ARG A 338 -20.35 -3.93 -8.93
N GLU A 339 -20.41 -3.07 -7.90
CA GLU A 339 -20.21 -3.50 -6.51
C GLU A 339 -21.38 -4.36 -6.02
N TYR A 340 -22.61 -3.98 -6.38
CA TYR A 340 -23.81 -4.71 -5.99
C TYR A 340 -23.86 -6.13 -6.57
N PHE A 341 -23.57 -6.31 -7.86
CA PHE A 341 -23.55 -7.64 -8.48
C PHE A 341 -22.46 -8.53 -7.92
N LYS A 342 -21.27 -7.97 -7.63
CA LYS A 342 -20.22 -8.70 -6.94
C LYS A 342 -20.68 -9.16 -5.56
N PHE A 343 -21.24 -8.26 -4.79
CA PHE A 343 -21.74 -8.53 -3.45
C PHE A 343 -22.80 -9.66 -3.45
N GLU A 344 -23.73 -9.66 -4.39
CA GLU A 344 -24.80 -10.65 -4.44
C GLU A 344 -24.32 -12.03 -4.91
N PHE A 345 -23.52 -12.14 -5.98
CA PHE A 345 -23.10 -13.48 -6.39
C PHE A 345 -22.13 -14.13 -5.38
N THR A 346 -21.37 -13.34 -4.62
CA THR A 346 -20.47 -13.85 -3.59
C THR A 346 -21.22 -14.47 -2.40
N ARG A 347 -22.52 -14.21 -2.20
CA ARG A 347 -23.35 -14.93 -1.23
C ARG A 347 -23.43 -16.41 -1.56
N SER A 348 -23.74 -16.71 -2.81
CA SER A 348 -23.81 -18.11 -3.29
C SER A 348 -22.44 -18.78 -3.24
N LEU A 349 -21.36 -18.08 -3.59
CA LEU A 349 -20.00 -18.59 -3.49
C LEU A 349 -19.61 -18.88 -2.03
N SER A 350 -19.93 -17.98 -1.11
CA SER A 350 -19.69 -18.19 0.32
C SER A 350 -20.43 -19.42 0.85
N LEU A 351 -21.65 -19.66 0.38
CA LEU A 351 -22.41 -20.86 0.73
C LEU A 351 -21.78 -22.15 0.16
N VAL A 352 -21.23 -22.11 -1.06
CA VAL A 352 -20.45 -23.23 -1.62
C VAL A 352 -19.27 -23.59 -0.70
N LEU A 353 -18.53 -22.59 -0.22
CA LEU A 353 -17.42 -22.84 0.72
C LEU A 353 -17.90 -23.39 2.06
N GLU A 354 -19.04 -22.92 2.59
CA GLU A 354 -19.60 -23.46 3.85
C GLU A 354 -20.06 -24.91 3.68
N LEU A 355 -20.73 -25.26 2.59
CA LEU A 355 -21.10 -26.64 2.30
C LEU A 355 -19.87 -27.54 2.25
N LEU A 356 -18.79 -27.09 1.60
CA LEU A 356 -17.55 -27.86 1.54
C LEU A 356 -16.88 -28.02 2.91
N ILE A 357 -16.95 -27.00 3.77
CA ILE A 357 -16.46 -27.09 5.16
C ILE A 357 -17.26 -28.12 5.95
N ASN A 358 -18.60 -28.14 5.80
CA ASN A 358 -19.44 -29.10 6.49
C ASN A 358 -19.19 -30.55 5.99
N ILE A 359 -19.04 -30.75 4.68
CA ILE A 359 -18.57 -32.02 4.11
C ILE A 359 -17.25 -32.47 4.77
N GLY A 360 -16.28 -31.56 4.86
CA GLY A 360 -14.99 -31.86 5.51
C GLY A 360 -15.15 -32.29 6.97
N ASN A 361 -16.06 -31.65 7.71
CA ASN A 361 -16.35 -32.02 9.09
C ASN A 361 -16.94 -33.41 9.19
N ASP A 362 -17.88 -33.76 8.28
CA ASP A 362 -18.53 -35.08 8.25
C ASP A 362 -17.53 -36.24 7.99
N ILE A 363 -16.48 -35.97 7.20
CA ILE A 363 -15.51 -37.00 6.80
C ILE A 363 -14.13 -36.79 7.43
N ASP A 364 -14.00 -35.94 8.45
CA ASP A 364 -12.75 -35.64 9.17
C ASP A 364 -11.61 -35.17 8.24
N ILE A 365 -11.88 -34.18 7.38
CA ILE A 365 -10.88 -33.47 6.58
C ILE A 365 -10.87 -32.00 7.00
N LYS A 366 -9.71 -31.51 7.43
CA LYS A 366 -9.57 -30.14 7.91
C LYS A 366 -9.77 -29.12 6.77
N ARG A 367 -10.38 -27.99 7.09
CA ARG A 367 -10.60 -26.84 6.20
C ARG A 367 -9.34 -26.42 5.41
N ARG A 368 -8.18 -26.40 6.08
CA ARG A 368 -6.89 -26.11 5.44
C ARG A 368 -6.52 -27.13 4.35
N ASP A 369 -6.95 -28.37 4.49
CA ASP A 369 -6.66 -29.45 3.56
C ASP A 369 -7.59 -29.39 2.36
N LEU A 370 -8.87 -29.07 2.56
CA LEU A 370 -9.86 -28.86 1.51
C LEU A 370 -9.44 -27.78 0.50
N SER A 371 -8.64 -26.79 0.92
CA SER A 371 -8.15 -25.73 0.01
C SER A 371 -7.23 -26.27 -1.12
N TRP A 372 -6.78 -27.52 -1.05
CA TRP A 372 -5.99 -28.16 -2.09
C TRP A 372 -6.82 -28.90 -3.15
N LEU A 373 -8.12 -29.09 -2.92
CA LEU A 373 -9.03 -29.61 -3.95
C LEU A 373 -9.22 -28.58 -5.06
N ASN A 374 -9.68 -29.03 -6.21
CA ASN A 374 -10.23 -28.15 -7.26
C ASN A 374 -11.71 -28.45 -7.49
N VAL A 375 -12.35 -27.64 -8.33
CA VAL A 375 -13.79 -27.81 -8.63
C VAL A 375 -14.06 -29.15 -9.29
N ASP A 376 -13.19 -29.64 -10.18
CA ASP A 376 -13.36 -30.95 -10.84
C ASP A 376 -13.30 -32.10 -9.83
N ASP A 377 -12.39 -32.04 -8.83
CA ASP A 377 -12.33 -33.03 -7.75
C ASP A 377 -13.66 -33.12 -6.98
N ILE A 378 -14.30 -31.97 -6.72
CA ILE A 378 -15.57 -31.87 -6.03
C ILE A 378 -16.69 -32.47 -6.91
N MET A 379 -16.70 -32.13 -8.20
CA MET A 379 -17.70 -32.60 -9.16
C MET A 379 -17.68 -34.14 -9.36
N GLU A 380 -16.48 -34.71 -9.41
CA GLU A 380 -16.32 -36.16 -9.60
C GLU A 380 -16.72 -36.96 -8.35
N CYS A 381 -16.56 -36.42 -7.16
CA CYS A 381 -16.89 -37.10 -5.90
C CYS A 381 -18.41 -37.20 -5.60
N VAL A 382 -19.27 -36.49 -6.35
CA VAL A 382 -20.75 -36.54 -6.15
C VAL A 382 -21.32 -37.92 -6.25
N SER A 383 -20.71 -38.81 -7.04
CA SER A 383 -21.17 -40.20 -7.25
C SER A 383 -20.65 -41.20 -6.22
N THR A 384 -19.66 -40.83 -5.39
CA THR A 384 -19.04 -41.72 -4.41
C THR A 384 -20.02 -41.97 -3.23
N ALA A 385 -20.39 -43.21 -3.02
CA ALA A 385 -21.53 -43.56 -2.13
C ALA A 385 -21.12 -43.78 -0.66
N ASP A 386 -19.87 -44.15 -0.41
CA ASP A 386 -19.37 -44.50 0.92
C ASP A 386 -18.45 -43.42 1.51
N PRO A 387 -18.72 -42.90 2.74
CA PRO A 387 -17.92 -41.82 3.35
C PRO A 387 -16.44 -42.17 3.55
N ALA A 388 -16.11 -43.44 3.84
CA ALA A 388 -14.70 -43.83 4.03
C ALA A 388 -13.95 -43.83 2.69
N SER A 389 -14.56 -44.33 1.63
CA SER A 389 -14.02 -44.31 0.28
C SER A 389 -13.87 -42.87 -0.22
N LEU A 390 -14.84 -42.01 0.04
CA LEU A 390 -14.80 -40.56 -0.27
C LEU A 390 -13.63 -39.88 0.43
N ARG A 391 -13.47 -40.12 1.73
CA ARG A 391 -12.36 -39.56 2.51
C ARG A 391 -11.00 -39.94 1.92
N GLN A 392 -10.80 -41.21 1.64
CA GLN A 392 -9.55 -41.71 1.07
C GLN A 392 -9.24 -41.10 -0.31
N GLU A 393 -10.25 -41.02 -1.16
CA GLU A 393 -10.14 -40.43 -2.48
C GLU A 393 -9.73 -38.94 -2.41
N LEU A 394 -10.42 -38.16 -1.59
CA LEU A 394 -10.08 -36.74 -1.39
C LEU A 394 -8.69 -36.53 -0.80
N ILE A 395 -8.27 -37.36 0.17
CA ILE A 395 -6.91 -37.29 0.73
C ILE A 395 -5.85 -37.56 -0.33
N ASN A 396 -6.07 -38.56 -1.20
CA ASN A 396 -5.13 -38.87 -2.28
C ASN A 396 -4.97 -37.68 -3.25
N ARG A 397 -6.08 -37.03 -3.64
CA ARG A 397 -6.09 -35.84 -4.50
C ARG A 397 -5.38 -34.65 -3.83
N ILE A 398 -5.68 -34.38 -2.56
CA ILE A 398 -5.04 -33.35 -1.75
C ILE A 398 -3.51 -33.54 -1.71
N ASN A 399 -3.05 -34.78 -1.44
CA ASN A 399 -1.62 -35.08 -1.35
C ASN A 399 -0.90 -34.90 -2.69
N GLY A 400 -1.51 -35.35 -3.80
CA GLY A 400 -0.96 -35.15 -5.14
C GLY A 400 -0.78 -33.67 -5.47
N ARG A 401 -1.78 -32.82 -5.20
CA ARG A 401 -1.73 -31.39 -5.47
C ARG A 401 -0.76 -30.63 -4.55
N ARG A 402 -0.61 -31.08 -3.29
CA ARG A 402 0.39 -30.54 -2.36
C ARG A 402 1.81 -30.80 -2.88
N GLN A 403 2.05 -31.99 -3.39
CA GLN A 403 3.35 -32.35 -3.95
C GLN A 403 3.68 -31.51 -5.18
N GLU A 404 2.73 -31.36 -6.11
CA GLU A 404 2.86 -30.49 -7.29
C GLU A 404 3.14 -29.03 -6.89
N ASN A 405 2.36 -28.50 -5.95
CA ASN A 405 2.54 -27.13 -5.48
C ASN A 405 3.89 -26.92 -4.79
N SER A 406 4.34 -27.88 -3.99
CA SER A 406 5.64 -27.82 -3.30
C SER A 406 6.80 -27.71 -4.29
N PHE A 407 6.75 -28.44 -5.40
CA PHE A 407 7.75 -28.32 -6.46
C PHE A 407 7.71 -26.93 -7.11
N ASN A 408 6.53 -26.44 -7.47
CA ASN A 408 6.35 -25.18 -8.17
C ASN A 408 6.56 -23.93 -7.29
N ARG A 409 6.49 -24.06 -5.95
CA ARG A 409 6.62 -22.95 -5.00
C ARG A 409 7.98 -22.24 -5.08
N ASN A 410 9.02 -22.95 -5.47
CA ASN A 410 10.37 -22.40 -5.58
C ASN A 410 10.63 -21.73 -6.95
N ILE A 411 9.66 -21.77 -7.86
CA ILE A 411 9.77 -21.15 -9.19
C ILE A 411 9.28 -19.72 -9.06
N ILE A 412 10.18 -18.75 -9.20
CA ILE A 412 9.84 -17.34 -9.25
C ILE A 412 9.49 -17.01 -10.70
N MET A 413 8.27 -16.53 -10.91
CA MET A 413 7.75 -16.17 -12.23
C MET A 413 7.58 -14.66 -12.34
N PRO A 414 7.94 -14.01 -13.48
CA PRO A 414 7.78 -12.56 -13.67
C PRO A 414 6.30 -12.14 -13.66
N ALA A 415 6.03 -10.84 -13.45
CA ALA A 415 4.66 -10.31 -13.51
C ALA A 415 4.11 -10.29 -14.93
N VAL A 416 4.99 -10.06 -15.91
CA VAL A 416 4.66 -10.04 -17.34
C VAL A 416 5.63 -10.96 -18.09
N ILE A 417 5.10 -11.80 -18.96
CA ILE A 417 5.86 -12.67 -19.86
C ILE A 417 5.59 -12.19 -21.28
N THR A 418 6.60 -11.74 -21.99
CA THR A 418 6.51 -11.25 -23.38
C THR A 418 7.11 -12.22 -24.37
N ASP A 419 8.03 -13.07 -23.91
CA ASP A 419 8.83 -13.99 -24.73
C ASP A 419 9.19 -15.23 -23.88
N GLU A 420 9.55 -16.34 -24.50
CA GLU A 420 10.02 -17.55 -23.81
C GLU A 420 11.27 -17.30 -22.95
N ARG A 421 12.12 -16.36 -23.37
CA ARG A 421 13.34 -15.96 -22.63
C ARG A 421 13.07 -15.27 -21.30
N ASP A 422 11.88 -14.71 -21.11
CA ASP A 422 11.49 -14.09 -19.85
C ASP A 422 11.34 -15.11 -18.71
N ILE A 423 11.24 -16.40 -19.06
CA ILE A 423 11.25 -17.51 -18.08
C ILE A 423 12.68 -17.86 -17.67
N ASP A 424 13.65 -17.70 -18.57
CA ASP A 424 15.07 -17.96 -18.31
C ASP A 424 15.76 -16.77 -17.60
N PHE A 425 15.32 -15.55 -17.91
CA PHE A 425 15.83 -14.29 -17.34
C PHE A 425 14.66 -13.48 -16.82
N ILE A 426 14.47 -13.44 -15.49
CA ILE A 426 13.41 -12.65 -14.85
C ILE A 426 13.77 -11.17 -15.01
N PRO A 427 13.10 -10.40 -15.89
CA PRO A 427 13.26 -8.95 -15.89
C PRO A 427 12.68 -8.43 -14.57
N VAL A 428 13.50 -7.77 -13.77
CA VAL A 428 13.03 -7.06 -12.56
C VAL A 428 12.33 -5.79 -13.03
N ALA A 429 11.07 -5.91 -13.43
CA ALA A 429 10.21 -4.75 -13.59
C ALA A 429 10.03 -4.14 -12.19
N GLU A 430 10.55 -2.95 -11.95
CA GLU A 430 10.29 -2.24 -10.70
C GLU A 430 8.81 -1.85 -10.69
N ALA A 431 8.05 -2.48 -9.80
CA ALA A 431 6.69 -2.05 -9.53
C ALA A 431 6.74 -0.61 -9.00
N ARG A 432 5.88 0.25 -9.53
CA ARG A 432 5.67 1.59 -8.98
C ARG A 432 4.39 1.56 -8.16
N PRO A 433 4.47 1.64 -6.82
CA PRO A 433 3.28 1.68 -5.98
C PRO A 433 2.36 2.83 -6.37
N ASN A 434 1.06 2.58 -6.32
CA ASN A 434 0.07 3.65 -6.43
C ASN A 434 -0.11 4.26 -5.04
N PHE A 435 0.46 5.44 -4.81
CA PHE A 435 0.33 6.15 -3.55
C PHE A 435 -1.02 6.86 -3.48
N ILE A 436 -1.74 6.60 -2.40
CA ILE A 436 -3.06 7.16 -2.13
C ILE A 436 -2.95 8.15 -0.99
N THR A 437 -3.52 9.33 -1.15
CA THR A 437 -3.39 10.52 -0.30
C THR A 437 -1.99 11.15 -0.35
N ALA A 438 -1.91 12.47 -0.12
CA ALA A 438 -0.63 13.19 -0.08
C ALA A 438 -0.18 13.41 1.38
N ARG A 439 -0.12 12.35 2.17
CA ARG A 439 0.26 12.40 3.59
C ARG A 439 1.55 11.63 3.84
N HIS A 440 2.25 12.04 4.89
CA HIS A 440 3.42 11.36 5.42
C HIS A 440 3.06 10.72 6.76
N ILE A 441 3.42 9.46 6.94
CA ILE A 441 3.19 8.71 8.19
C ILE A 441 4.39 7.83 8.51
N GLU A 442 4.60 7.62 9.81
CA GLU A 442 5.52 6.61 10.34
C GLU A 442 4.75 5.69 11.28
N GLY A 443 5.00 4.40 11.26
CA GLY A 443 4.27 3.46 12.11
C GLY A 443 4.79 2.04 12.11
N GLU A 444 4.36 1.28 13.11
CA GLU A 444 4.59 -0.17 13.20
C GLU A 444 3.87 -0.89 12.06
N VAL A 445 4.55 -1.85 11.45
CA VAL A 445 4.00 -2.66 10.35
C VAL A 445 3.43 -3.96 10.92
N ILE A 446 2.20 -4.25 10.56
CA ILE A 446 1.55 -5.54 10.83
C ILE A 446 1.25 -6.23 9.50
N VAL A 447 1.81 -7.41 9.33
CA VAL A 447 1.51 -8.30 8.20
C VAL A 447 0.35 -9.19 8.60
N LEU A 448 -0.83 -8.90 8.09
CA LEU A 448 -2.06 -9.53 8.57
C LEU A 448 -2.16 -11.02 8.25
N GLU A 449 -1.45 -11.53 7.22
CA GLU A 449 -1.36 -12.97 6.95
C GLU A 449 -0.60 -13.74 8.04
N ASP A 450 0.42 -13.11 8.64
CA ASP A 450 1.23 -13.72 9.67
C ASP A 450 0.60 -13.58 11.06
N GLU A 451 -0.12 -12.47 11.28
CA GLU A 451 -0.75 -12.12 12.55
C GLU A 451 -2.23 -11.74 12.38
N PRO A 452 -3.13 -12.71 12.07
CA PRO A 452 -4.54 -12.41 11.75
C PRO A 452 -5.33 -11.79 12.91
N ASP A 453 -4.92 -12.06 14.16
CA ASP A 453 -5.57 -11.58 15.38
C ASP A 453 -4.90 -10.33 16.00
N ALA A 454 -3.91 -9.74 15.31
CA ALA A 454 -3.18 -8.59 15.82
C ALA A 454 -4.07 -7.36 16.05
N ASP A 455 -3.75 -6.56 17.05
CA ASP A 455 -4.34 -5.20 17.18
C ASP A 455 -3.72 -4.27 16.14
N ILE A 456 -4.49 -3.98 15.10
CA ILE A 456 -4.07 -3.15 13.97
C ILE A 456 -4.35 -1.66 14.14
N ARG A 457 -4.87 -1.24 15.29
CA ARG A 457 -5.17 0.16 15.57
C ARG A 457 -3.90 0.99 15.59
N ASP A 458 -3.92 2.13 14.89
CA ASP A 458 -2.77 3.05 14.73
C ASP A 458 -1.51 2.39 14.15
N LYS A 459 -1.69 1.32 13.35
CA LYS A 459 -0.61 0.58 12.68
C LYS A 459 -0.68 0.76 11.16
N ILE A 460 0.44 0.50 10.50
CA ILE A 460 0.50 0.34 9.05
C ILE A 460 0.23 -1.14 8.75
N VAL A 461 -0.88 -1.40 8.08
CA VAL A 461 -1.33 -2.76 7.79
C VAL A 461 -0.89 -3.17 6.40
N ALA A 462 -0.17 -4.28 6.30
CA ALA A 462 0.25 -4.88 5.05
C ALA A 462 -0.57 -6.14 4.76
N ILE A 463 -1.15 -6.22 3.56
CA ILE A 463 -1.83 -7.40 3.04
C ILE A 463 -1.35 -7.70 1.60
N PRO A 464 -1.29 -8.98 1.19
CA PRO A 464 -0.81 -9.28 -0.15
C PRO A 464 -1.80 -8.94 -1.27
N LYS A 465 -3.09 -8.92 -0.98
CA LYS A 465 -4.16 -8.78 -1.97
C LYS A 465 -5.09 -7.62 -1.60
N ALA A 466 -5.41 -6.76 -2.55
CA ALA A 466 -6.39 -5.68 -2.36
C ALA A 466 -7.86 -6.22 -2.48
N ASP A 467 -8.17 -7.32 -1.79
CA ASP A 467 -9.49 -7.96 -1.81
C ASP A 467 -10.50 -7.17 -0.95
N PRO A 468 -11.71 -6.89 -1.44
CA PRO A 468 -12.77 -6.22 -0.68
C PRO A 468 -13.16 -6.91 0.63
N GLY A 469 -12.89 -8.22 0.78
CA GLY A 469 -13.08 -8.95 2.02
C GLY A 469 -12.27 -8.43 3.22
N TYR A 470 -11.26 -7.59 2.98
CA TYR A 470 -10.51 -6.90 4.02
C TYR A 470 -11.11 -5.53 4.41
N GLU A 471 -12.32 -5.19 3.96
CA GLU A 471 -12.96 -3.88 4.24
C GLU A 471 -13.09 -3.57 5.74
N TRP A 472 -13.22 -4.58 6.58
CA TRP A 472 -13.24 -4.46 8.02
C TRP A 472 -12.01 -3.77 8.62
N ILE A 473 -10.84 -3.79 7.94
CA ILE A 473 -9.60 -3.15 8.37
C ILE A 473 -9.83 -1.64 8.58
N PHE A 474 -10.58 -1.00 7.70
CA PHE A 474 -10.87 0.43 7.77
C PHE A 474 -11.71 0.81 8.98
N THR A 475 -12.45 -0.15 9.56
CA THR A 475 -13.24 0.06 10.77
C THR A 475 -12.40 0.08 12.05
N LYS A 476 -11.14 -0.36 11.99
CA LYS A 476 -10.25 -0.52 13.14
C LYS A 476 -9.36 0.69 13.42
N GLY A 477 -9.41 1.74 12.58
CA GLY A 477 -8.59 2.95 12.78
C GLY A 477 -7.11 2.71 12.52
N ILE A 478 -6.79 2.09 11.38
CA ILE A 478 -5.41 1.90 10.92
C ILE A 478 -4.75 3.24 10.59
N LYS A 479 -3.44 3.31 10.67
CA LYS A 479 -2.64 4.49 10.38
C LYS A 479 -2.28 4.60 8.91
N GLY A 480 -1.97 3.47 8.27
CA GLY A 480 -1.63 3.35 6.87
C GLY A 480 -1.94 1.97 6.31
N PHE A 481 -1.85 1.83 4.99
CA PHE A 481 -2.21 0.60 4.31
C PHE A 481 -1.27 0.28 3.16
N ILE A 482 -0.87 -0.98 3.03
CA ILE A 482 0.07 -1.42 2.00
C ILE A 482 -0.43 -2.73 1.39
N THR A 483 -0.38 -2.82 0.05
CA THR A 483 -0.69 -4.07 -0.64
C THR A 483 0.42 -4.47 -1.61
N LYS A 484 0.67 -5.79 -1.70
CA LYS A 484 1.59 -6.35 -2.70
C LYS A 484 1.03 -6.21 -4.10
N TYR A 485 -0.25 -6.58 -4.28
CA TYR A 485 -0.98 -6.51 -5.54
C TYR A 485 -2.20 -5.61 -5.42
N GLY A 486 -2.50 -4.89 -6.47
CA GLY A 486 -3.65 -4.00 -6.56
C GLY A 486 -3.37 -2.81 -7.47
N GLY A 487 -4.37 -2.33 -8.19
CA GLY A 487 -4.27 -1.15 -9.03
C GLY A 487 -4.86 0.10 -8.36
N VAL A 488 -4.61 1.27 -8.95
CA VAL A 488 -5.19 2.57 -8.52
C VAL A 488 -6.72 2.58 -8.49
N ALA A 489 -7.36 1.74 -9.28
CA ALA A 489 -8.81 1.58 -9.36
C ALA A 489 -9.33 0.40 -8.53
N SER A 490 -8.47 -0.25 -7.72
CA SER A 490 -8.90 -1.32 -6.82
C SER A 490 -9.85 -0.80 -5.75
N HIS A 491 -10.69 -1.70 -5.24
CA HIS A 491 -11.63 -1.39 -4.17
C HIS A 491 -10.92 -0.77 -2.95
N MET A 492 -9.82 -1.38 -2.52
CA MET A 492 -9.05 -0.92 -1.36
C MET A 492 -8.37 0.44 -1.60
N ALA A 493 -7.91 0.73 -2.82
CA ALA A 493 -7.36 2.04 -3.16
C ALA A 493 -8.43 3.15 -3.05
N ILE A 494 -9.64 2.87 -3.54
CA ILE A 494 -10.77 3.79 -3.44
C ILE A 494 -11.13 4.03 -1.97
N ARG A 495 -11.18 2.97 -1.16
CA ARG A 495 -11.47 3.08 0.28
C ARG A 495 -10.40 3.87 1.03
N CYS A 496 -9.12 3.67 0.72
CA CYS A 496 -8.05 4.48 1.29
C CYS A 496 -8.21 5.98 0.96
N ALA A 497 -8.62 6.30 -0.27
CA ALA A 497 -8.90 7.69 -0.65
C ALA A 497 -10.11 8.27 0.08
N GLU A 498 -11.21 7.51 0.21
CA GLU A 498 -12.43 7.92 0.90
C GLU A 498 -12.20 8.19 2.41
N PHE A 499 -11.39 7.35 3.06
CA PHE A 499 -11.05 7.51 4.49
C PHE A 499 -9.82 8.38 4.72
N GLU A 500 -9.23 8.94 3.67
CA GLU A 500 -7.98 9.71 3.74
C GLU A 500 -6.84 8.95 4.44
N ILE A 501 -6.81 7.62 4.28
CA ILE A 501 -5.75 6.77 4.82
C ILE A 501 -4.59 6.75 3.84
N PRO A 502 -3.37 7.10 4.27
CA PRO A 502 -2.18 6.96 3.45
C PRO A 502 -1.95 5.50 3.05
N ALA A 503 -1.77 5.26 1.76
CA ALA A 503 -1.59 3.90 1.29
C ALA A 503 -0.61 3.80 0.12
N ALA A 504 0.05 2.64 0.02
CA ALA A 504 0.83 2.23 -1.12
C ALA A 504 0.23 0.94 -1.70
N ILE A 505 -0.43 1.05 -2.83
CA ILE A 505 -1.19 -0.03 -3.45
C ILE A 505 -0.43 -0.61 -4.63
N GLY A 506 -0.28 -1.95 -4.66
CA GLY A 506 0.42 -2.63 -5.74
C GLY A 506 1.93 -2.43 -5.69
N CYS A 507 2.54 -2.60 -4.53
CA CYS A 507 3.98 -2.42 -4.30
C CYS A 507 4.85 -3.41 -5.08
N GLY A 508 4.28 -4.52 -5.59
CA GLY A 508 5.04 -5.62 -6.17
C GLY A 508 5.83 -6.41 -5.12
N GLU A 509 6.51 -7.46 -5.56
CA GLU A 509 7.19 -8.38 -4.64
C GLU A 509 8.32 -7.71 -3.87
N LYS A 510 9.23 -7.05 -4.56
CA LYS A 510 10.45 -6.47 -3.96
C LYS A 510 10.16 -5.45 -2.86
N ILE A 511 9.25 -4.49 -3.13
CA ILE A 511 8.90 -3.46 -2.15
C ILE A 511 8.08 -4.07 -1.02
N TYR A 512 7.13 -4.98 -1.33
CA TYR A 512 6.32 -5.62 -0.31
C TYR A 512 7.15 -6.51 0.61
N ASP A 513 8.07 -7.33 0.08
CA ASP A 513 8.97 -8.17 0.88
C ASP A 513 9.92 -7.31 1.75
N TYR A 514 10.38 -6.16 1.22
CA TYR A 514 11.11 -5.18 2.02
C TYR A 514 10.26 -4.64 3.16
N VAL A 515 9.04 -4.16 2.89
CA VAL A 515 8.11 -3.63 3.90
C VAL A 515 7.79 -4.67 4.97
N THR A 516 7.50 -5.92 4.58
CA THR A 516 7.13 -7.00 5.52
C THR A 516 8.31 -7.53 6.31
N SER A 517 9.55 -7.26 5.89
CA SER A 517 10.76 -7.58 6.65
C SER A 517 11.11 -6.51 7.69
N THR A 518 10.45 -5.35 7.66
CA THR A 518 10.65 -4.26 8.62
C THR A 518 9.58 -4.26 9.69
N SER A 519 9.91 -3.90 10.92
CA SER A 519 8.93 -3.76 12.02
C SER A 519 8.31 -2.37 12.09
N TYR A 520 8.95 -1.38 11.50
CA TYR A 520 8.51 0.01 11.53
C TYR A 520 8.84 0.74 10.22
N LEU A 521 7.88 1.49 9.68
CA LEU A 521 7.97 2.07 8.35
C LEU A 521 7.75 3.58 8.39
N ASP A 522 8.51 4.28 7.54
CA ASP A 522 8.31 5.67 7.14
C ASP A 522 7.75 5.69 5.71
N MET A 523 6.50 6.14 5.55
CA MET A 523 5.80 6.18 4.27
C MET A 523 5.35 7.60 3.92
N ASP A 524 6.03 8.21 2.96
CA ASP A 524 5.68 9.52 2.40
C ASP A 524 4.93 9.36 1.07
N CYS A 525 3.61 9.32 1.15
CA CYS A 525 2.75 9.20 -0.02
C CYS A 525 2.77 10.45 -0.93
N ARG A 526 3.20 11.62 -0.41
CA ARG A 526 3.33 12.85 -1.21
C ARG A 526 4.50 12.77 -2.19
N ASN A 527 5.63 12.24 -1.72
CA ASN A 527 6.87 12.13 -2.48
C ASN A 527 7.06 10.74 -3.08
N GLY A 528 6.14 9.80 -2.84
CA GLY A 528 6.20 8.44 -3.36
C GLY A 528 7.36 7.62 -2.78
N LYS A 529 7.66 7.78 -1.49
CA LYS A 529 8.76 7.11 -0.80
C LYS A 529 8.24 6.15 0.26
N ILE A 530 8.90 5.00 0.37
CA ILE A 530 8.75 4.02 1.44
C ILE A 530 10.14 3.68 1.93
N GLU A 531 10.42 3.96 3.20
CA GLU A 531 11.71 3.70 3.83
C GLU A 531 11.49 3.01 5.19
N GLU A 532 12.49 2.30 5.67
CA GLU A 532 12.44 1.75 7.02
C GLU A 532 12.41 2.89 8.02
N GLY A 533 11.36 2.93 8.83
CA GLY A 533 11.24 3.84 9.95
C GLY A 533 12.00 3.29 11.16
N ILE A 534 12.08 4.07 12.23
CA ILE A 534 12.76 3.67 13.44
C ILE A 534 11.76 3.58 14.57
N GLN A 535 11.50 2.36 15.03
CA GLN A 535 10.72 2.14 16.24
C GLN A 535 11.63 2.13 17.46
N TYR A 536 11.65 3.25 18.20
CA TYR A 536 12.28 3.29 19.52
C TYR A 536 11.20 3.16 20.60
N LYS A 537 11.19 2.01 21.28
CA LYS A 537 10.32 1.80 22.43
C LYS A 537 11.08 2.24 23.67
N ASN A 538 10.73 3.41 24.21
CA ASN A 538 11.17 3.86 25.53
C ASN A 538 12.69 3.79 25.76
N LEU A 539 13.50 4.12 24.75
CA LEU A 539 14.95 4.20 24.90
C LEU A 539 15.28 5.38 25.82
N ARG A 540 16.10 5.14 26.85
CA ARG A 540 16.47 6.14 27.82
C ARG A 540 17.79 6.79 27.44
N ALA A 541 17.79 8.13 27.22
CA ALA A 541 18.99 8.88 26.92
C ALA A 541 19.32 9.83 28.07
N LEU A 542 20.51 9.72 28.65
CA LEU A 542 21.01 10.76 29.53
C LEU A 542 21.45 11.95 28.69
N ILE A 543 21.08 13.16 29.12
CA ILE A 543 21.44 14.40 28.41
C ILE A 543 22.10 15.40 29.36
N THR A 544 23.29 15.89 28.98
CA THR A 544 24.02 16.89 29.79
C THR A 544 23.37 18.25 29.68
N GLN A 545 23.70 19.16 30.58
CA GLN A 545 23.13 20.50 30.66
C GLN A 545 24.24 21.55 30.70
N ARG A 546 23.97 22.76 30.22
CA ARG A 546 24.85 23.90 30.38
C ARG A 546 24.79 24.39 31.82
N GLU A 547 25.94 24.83 32.35
CA GLU A 547 26.04 25.55 33.60
C GLU A 547 25.67 27.01 33.40
N GLY A 548 24.90 27.61 34.27
CA GLY A 548 24.51 29.01 34.22
C GLY A 548 24.19 29.56 35.58
N VAL A 549 23.80 30.81 35.63
CA VAL A 549 23.41 31.53 36.84
C VAL A 549 22.09 32.22 36.56
N ASN A 550 21.10 32.09 37.48
CA ASN A 550 19.82 32.79 37.34
C ASN A 550 19.95 34.30 37.71
N GLN A 551 18.89 35.04 37.53
CA GLN A 551 18.82 36.48 37.85
C GLN A 551 19.10 36.83 39.32
N TYR A 552 19.09 35.85 40.24
CA TYR A 552 19.34 36.02 41.67
C TYR A 552 20.77 35.60 42.07
N GLY A 553 21.58 35.09 41.11
CA GLY A 553 22.92 34.63 41.38
C GLY A 553 23.04 33.15 41.74
N ASP A 554 21.94 32.41 41.68
CA ASP A 554 21.97 30.97 42.00
C ASP A 554 22.49 30.16 40.82
N PRO A 555 23.34 29.15 41.02
CA PRO A 555 23.74 28.20 40.00
C PRO A 555 22.54 27.47 39.40
N THR A 556 22.49 27.37 38.06
CA THR A 556 21.41 26.68 37.33
C THR A 556 21.97 25.78 36.27
N ASP A 557 21.27 24.68 36.06
CA ASP A 557 21.48 23.82 34.89
C ASP A 557 20.47 24.15 33.79
N ILE A 558 20.93 24.36 32.55
CA ILE A 558 20.10 24.83 31.43
C ILE A 558 20.16 23.83 30.30
N LEU A 559 19.00 23.36 29.87
CA LEU A 559 18.82 22.55 28.68
C LEU A 559 17.90 23.24 27.67
N GLU A 560 18.34 23.41 26.45
CA GLU A 560 17.52 23.97 25.39
C GLU A 560 16.46 22.94 24.95
N SER A 561 15.18 23.35 24.92
CA SER A 561 14.06 22.48 24.56
C SER A 561 14.15 21.89 23.14
N ALA A 562 15.01 22.45 22.29
CA ALA A 562 15.27 21.92 20.94
C ALA A 562 15.93 20.53 20.99
N TYR A 563 16.88 20.30 21.92
CA TYR A 563 17.48 18.98 22.13
C TYR A 563 16.42 17.96 22.57
N VAL A 564 15.59 18.30 23.55
CA VAL A 564 14.54 17.41 24.04
C VAL A 564 13.64 16.98 22.88
N ARG A 565 13.09 17.94 22.11
CA ARG A 565 12.21 17.64 20.97
C ARG A 565 12.89 16.81 19.91
N PHE A 566 14.16 17.08 19.58
CA PHE A 566 14.87 16.33 18.56
C PHE A 566 15.05 14.87 18.95
N TYR A 567 15.48 14.57 20.16
CA TYR A 567 15.69 13.20 20.60
C TYR A 567 14.39 12.46 20.93
N GLU A 568 13.32 13.17 21.36
CA GLU A 568 11.98 12.57 21.47
C GLU A 568 11.43 12.14 20.11
N LEU A 569 11.67 12.94 19.05
CA LEU A 569 11.32 12.54 17.68
C LEU A 569 12.10 11.32 17.19
N LEU A 570 13.25 11.04 17.78
CA LEU A 570 14.04 9.84 17.53
C LEU A 570 13.66 8.67 18.48
N GLY A 571 12.60 8.83 19.30
CA GLY A 571 12.06 7.79 20.18
C GLY A 571 12.77 7.63 21.54
N PHE A 572 13.63 8.59 21.93
CA PHE A 572 14.27 8.59 23.24
C PHE A 572 13.45 9.32 24.27
N ILE A 573 13.59 8.91 25.52
CA ILE A 573 13.19 9.66 26.72
C ILE A 573 14.42 10.39 27.25
N PRO A 574 14.60 11.70 26.98
CA PRO A 574 15.74 12.47 27.47
C PRO A 574 15.65 12.68 28.98
N VAL A 575 16.64 12.22 29.71
CA VAL A 575 16.77 12.40 31.16
C VAL A 575 17.88 13.42 31.44
N PRO A 576 17.55 14.68 31.82
CA PRO A 576 18.53 15.69 32.11
C PRO A 576 19.40 15.30 33.31
N VAL A 577 20.72 15.49 33.18
CA VAL A 577 21.68 15.23 34.28
C VAL A 577 22.18 16.55 34.84
N SER A 578 21.95 16.78 36.15
CA SER A 578 22.48 17.96 36.82
C SER A 578 24.00 17.89 36.98
N ASN A 579 24.69 19.02 36.70
CA ASN A 579 26.12 19.16 36.86
C ASN A 579 26.60 19.00 38.30
N HIS A 580 25.70 19.06 39.27
CA HIS A 580 25.97 18.91 40.72
C HIS A 580 25.61 17.52 41.27
N THR A 581 25.26 16.54 40.41
CA THR A 581 24.91 15.18 40.86
C THR A 581 26.12 14.52 41.52
N LYS A 582 25.98 14.11 42.78
CA LYS A 582 27.08 13.47 43.54
C LYS A 582 27.26 11.99 43.22
N ASN A 583 26.17 11.26 43.13
CA ASN A 583 26.13 9.80 42.89
C ASN A 583 25.63 9.53 41.48
N PHE A 584 26.41 9.94 40.50
CA PHE A 584 26.00 9.86 39.07
C PHE A 584 25.84 8.40 38.62
N GLU A 585 26.52 7.42 39.24
CA GLU A 585 26.43 6.01 38.95
C GLU A 585 24.99 5.49 39.07
N ARG A 586 24.19 6.05 39.98
CA ARG A 586 22.78 5.68 40.15
C ARG A 586 21.89 6.05 38.95
N LEU A 587 22.34 6.91 38.07
CA LEU A 587 21.63 7.21 36.84
C LEU A 587 21.59 5.97 35.92
N PHE A 588 22.47 5.01 36.12
CA PHE A 588 22.61 3.78 35.38
C PHE A 588 22.00 2.56 36.10
N ASP A 589 21.34 2.73 37.26
CA ASP A 589 20.55 1.67 37.92
C ASP A 589 19.41 1.18 37.01
N GLU A 590 18.89 2.05 36.17
CA GLU A 590 18.03 1.72 35.05
C GLU A 590 18.84 1.73 33.75
N LYS A 591 18.42 0.93 32.78
CA LYS A 591 19.10 0.85 31.47
C LYS A 591 19.19 2.25 30.83
N VAL A 592 20.39 2.62 30.40
CA VAL A 592 20.67 3.81 29.61
C VAL A 592 21.14 3.35 28.23
N ASP A 593 20.47 3.82 27.19
CA ASP A 593 20.72 3.42 25.80
C ASP A 593 21.62 4.40 25.07
N LEU A 594 21.67 5.67 25.51
CA LEU A 594 22.45 6.74 24.87
C LEU A 594 22.90 7.79 25.87
N LEU A 595 24.09 8.35 25.70
CA LEU A 595 24.50 9.61 26.32
C LEU A 595 24.54 10.71 25.27
N ILE A 596 23.90 11.85 25.56
CA ILE A 596 23.88 13.03 24.72
C ILE A 596 24.68 14.14 25.41
N VAL A 597 25.78 14.58 24.78
CA VAL A 597 26.61 15.67 25.27
C VAL A 597 26.30 16.94 24.46
N VAL A 598 25.65 17.91 25.08
CA VAL A 598 25.10 19.08 24.38
C VAL A 598 26.13 20.19 24.11
N GLY A 599 25.73 21.11 23.22
CA GLY A 599 26.54 22.32 22.88
C GLY A 599 26.46 23.46 23.89
N GLY A 600 27.00 24.59 23.54
CA GLY A 600 26.95 25.87 24.29
C GLY A 600 27.97 26.04 25.41
N GLY A 601 28.45 27.26 25.62
CA GLY A 601 29.53 27.62 26.53
C GLY A 601 30.92 27.39 25.91
N SER A 602 32.00 27.75 26.65
CA SER A 602 33.39 27.59 26.25
C SER A 602 34.11 26.57 27.12
N LEU A 603 35.23 26.04 26.62
CA LEU A 603 36.13 25.18 27.35
C LEU A 603 37.21 25.96 28.03
N ASP A 604 37.92 25.38 29.01
CA ASP A 604 39.05 26.00 29.69
C ASP A 604 40.14 26.37 28.69
N SER A 605 40.77 27.56 28.89
CA SER A 605 41.81 28.13 28.06
C SER A 605 43.06 27.23 27.87
N ARG A 606 43.28 26.27 28.76
CA ARG A 606 44.36 25.24 28.67
C ARG A 606 44.25 24.35 27.43
N TYR A 607 43.07 24.29 26.83
CA TYR A 607 42.79 23.44 25.64
C TYR A 607 42.95 24.18 24.32
N TYR A 608 43.24 25.52 24.39
CA TYR A 608 43.40 26.37 23.22
C TYR A 608 44.87 26.84 23.06
N ASP A 609 45.23 27.19 21.87
CA ASP A 609 46.56 27.81 21.55
C ASP A 609 46.73 29.20 22.14
N LYS A 610 45.66 29.90 22.49
CA LYS A 610 45.64 31.26 23.05
C LYS A 610 44.65 31.37 24.19
N LYS A 611 44.94 32.27 25.17
CA LYS A 611 44.02 32.54 26.26
C LYS A 611 42.68 33.02 25.73
N HIS A 612 41.63 32.38 26.24
CA HIS A 612 40.22 32.67 25.93
C HIS A 612 39.44 32.70 27.24
N ASP A 613 38.77 33.83 27.54
CA ASP A 613 38.16 34.09 28.85
C ASP A 613 36.60 34.10 28.78
N ASP A 614 36.00 33.29 27.92
CA ASP A 614 34.56 33.22 27.83
C ASP A 614 33.99 32.14 28.78
N GLU A 615 32.74 32.28 29.16
CA GLU A 615 31.83 31.45 29.98
C GLU A 615 32.31 30.02 30.28
N LEU A 616 33.25 29.87 31.24
CA LEU A 616 33.76 28.56 31.68
C LEU A 616 32.67 27.81 32.48
N GLN A 617 32.64 26.50 32.34
CA GLN A 617 31.65 25.61 32.93
C GLN A 617 32.33 24.43 33.68
N PRO A 618 33.06 24.69 34.77
CA PRO A 618 33.92 23.67 35.38
C PRO A 618 33.15 22.51 36.03
N HIS A 619 31.93 22.72 36.56
CA HIS A 619 31.15 21.62 37.12
C HIS A 619 30.59 20.74 36.01
N ARG A 620 30.17 21.37 34.89
CA ARG A 620 29.78 20.66 33.68
C ARG A 620 30.91 19.82 33.10
N ASP A 621 32.12 20.40 32.96
CA ASP A 621 33.28 19.67 32.45
C ASP A 621 33.58 18.42 33.31
N ALA A 622 33.58 18.58 34.63
CA ALA A 622 33.81 17.47 35.55
C ALA A 622 32.70 16.39 35.46
N MET A 623 31.43 16.77 35.26
CA MET A 623 30.33 15.85 35.14
C MET A 623 30.36 15.14 33.77
N GLU A 624 30.53 15.90 32.70
CA GLU A 624 30.64 15.34 31.34
C GLU A 624 31.78 14.34 31.23
N GLU A 625 32.98 14.63 31.81
CA GLU A 625 34.09 13.69 31.82
C GLU A 625 33.71 12.36 32.49
N LYS A 626 33.07 12.40 33.66
CA LYS A 626 32.65 11.19 34.40
C LYS A 626 31.67 10.36 33.57
N LEU A 627 30.65 11.00 33.00
CA LEU A 627 29.63 10.34 32.19
C LEU A 627 30.23 9.73 30.91
N ILE A 628 31.08 10.47 30.20
CA ILE A 628 31.75 10.00 28.98
C ILE A 628 32.60 8.76 29.26
N ARG A 629 33.47 8.84 30.30
CA ARG A 629 34.31 7.70 30.67
C ARG A 629 33.54 6.49 31.13
N TYR A 630 32.46 6.70 31.89
CA TYR A 630 31.57 5.61 32.33
C TYR A 630 30.88 4.95 31.13
N CYS A 631 30.28 5.75 30.23
CA CYS A 631 29.61 5.22 29.05
C CYS A 631 30.55 4.43 28.13
N ILE A 632 31.77 4.93 27.89
CA ILE A 632 32.78 4.19 27.12
C ILE A 632 33.13 2.86 27.78
N SER A 633 33.38 2.85 29.09
CA SER A 633 33.76 1.60 29.82
C SER A 633 32.64 0.55 29.86
N HIS A 634 31.38 0.98 29.70
CA HIS A 634 30.20 0.11 29.67
C HIS A 634 29.60 -0.09 28.26
N GLY A 635 30.26 0.42 27.23
CA GLY A 635 29.84 0.24 25.85
C GLY A 635 28.53 0.96 25.49
N ILE A 636 28.17 2.01 26.25
CA ILE A 636 26.98 2.86 25.99
C ILE A 636 27.34 3.88 24.92
N PRO A 637 26.58 4.00 23.82
CA PRO A 637 26.84 4.94 22.74
C PRO A 637 26.75 6.41 23.21
N ILE A 638 27.51 7.29 22.52
CA ILE A 638 27.57 8.73 22.84
C ILE A 638 27.36 9.52 21.57
N ILE A 639 26.44 10.49 21.60
CA ILE A 639 26.32 11.53 20.57
C ILE A 639 26.68 12.87 21.22
N ALA A 640 27.63 13.57 20.59
CA ALA A 640 28.10 14.87 21.07
C ALA A 640 27.88 15.97 20.05
N THR A 641 27.42 17.15 20.48
CA THR A 641 27.09 18.28 19.63
C THR A 641 27.94 19.49 19.99
N CYS A 642 28.51 20.14 18.98
CA CYS A 642 29.23 21.41 19.06
C CYS A 642 30.31 21.41 20.17
N ARG A 643 30.09 22.10 21.31
CA ARG A 643 31.01 22.06 22.45
C ARG A 643 31.25 20.64 22.98
N GLY A 644 30.21 19.79 22.99
CA GLY A 644 30.38 18.38 23.40
C GLY A 644 31.37 17.63 22.50
N MET A 645 31.32 17.84 21.19
CA MET A 645 32.29 17.33 20.24
C MET A 645 33.69 17.84 20.58
N GLN A 646 33.83 19.13 20.82
CA GLN A 646 35.11 19.77 21.13
C GLN A 646 35.71 19.24 22.44
N TYR A 647 34.85 19.04 23.46
CA TYR A 647 35.27 18.53 24.75
C TYR A 647 35.77 17.06 24.65
N ILE A 648 35.09 16.23 23.94
CA ILE A 648 35.53 14.83 23.71
C ILE A 648 36.89 14.83 22.97
N ASN A 649 37.08 15.66 21.96
CA ASN A 649 38.37 15.73 21.26
C ASN A 649 39.52 16.03 22.24
N VAL A 650 39.38 17.04 23.10
CA VAL A 650 40.45 17.43 24.03
C VAL A 650 40.64 16.44 25.15
N LEU A 651 39.62 15.76 25.62
CA LEU A 651 39.73 14.66 26.61
C LEU A 651 40.60 13.50 26.13
N PHE A 652 40.67 13.30 24.81
CA PHE A 652 41.46 12.23 24.16
C PHE A 652 42.74 12.75 23.49
N GLY A 653 43.19 13.98 23.87
CA GLY A 653 44.50 14.50 23.48
C GLY A 653 44.54 15.35 22.21
N GLY A 654 43.36 15.63 21.63
CA GLY A 654 43.25 16.61 20.53
C GLY A 654 43.37 18.06 21.03
N LYS A 655 43.34 19.03 20.10
CA LYS A 655 43.45 20.46 20.39
C LYS A 655 42.29 21.25 19.78
N LEU A 656 42.03 22.43 20.35
CA LEU A 656 41.05 23.36 19.85
C LEU A 656 41.72 24.65 19.38
N HIS A 657 41.09 25.30 18.41
CA HIS A 657 41.51 26.57 17.89
C HIS A 657 40.36 27.56 17.87
N TYR A 658 40.64 28.80 18.33
CA TYR A 658 39.74 29.92 18.12
C TYR A 658 39.99 30.55 16.76
N HIS A 659 39.00 30.47 15.85
CA HIS A 659 39.16 30.95 14.47
C HIS A 659 38.20 32.12 14.17
N PRO A 660 38.58 33.38 14.55
CA PRO A 660 37.72 34.56 14.41
C PRO A 660 37.36 34.88 12.94
N LYS A 661 38.20 34.45 11.98
CA LYS A 661 37.93 34.61 10.54
C LYS A 661 36.79 33.70 10.05
N LEU A 662 36.59 32.54 10.67
CA LEU A 662 35.45 31.68 10.39
C LEU A 662 34.13 32.38 10.75
N LYS A 663 34.05 33.01 11.92
CA LYS A 663 32.93 33.80 12.39
C LYS A 663 32.59 34.98 11.45
N ALA A 664 33.58 35.64 10.89
CA ALA A 664 33.38 36.75 9.96
C ALA A 664 32.88 36.31 8.57
N LYS A 665 33.24 35.09 8.15
CA LYS A 665 32.86 34.52 6.84
C LYS A 665 31.56 33.74 6.89
N ARG A 666 31.10 33.29 8.08
CA ARG A 666 29.93 32.47 8.27
C ARG A 666 29.07 33.05 9.40
N PRO A 667 28.03 33.78 9.06
CA PRO A 667 27.05 34.25 10.05
C PRO A 667 26.44 33.10 10.84
N ARG A 668 26.10 33.38 12.08
CA ARG A 668 25.48 32.41 12.96
C ARG A 668 24.10 32.00 12.43
N GLY A 669 23.91 30.68 12.21
CA GLY A 669 22.67 30.11 11.73
C GLY A 669 22.60 29.87 10.22
N GLU A 670 23.57 30.42 9.45
CA GLU A 670 23.64 30.11 8.02
C GLU A 670 24.23 28.72 7.76
N ASP A 671 23.68 28.04 6.75
CA ASP A 671 24.19 26.75 6.34
C ASP A 671 25.46 26.87 5.49
N HIS A 672 26.37 25.93 5.63
CA HIS A 672 27.57 25.81 4.83
C HIS A 672 27.81 24.37 4.37
N LYS A 673 28.67 24.21 3.36
CA LYS A 673 29.02 22.93 2.79
C LYS A 673 30.06 22.20 3.61
N VAL A 674 29.85 20.90 3.82
CA VAL A 674 30.86 19.99 4.36
C VAL A 674 30.94 18.75 3.48
N PHE A 675 32.12 18.14 3.43
CA PHE A 675 32.38 16.94 2.63
C PHE A 675 32.32 15.69 3.51
N LEU A 676 31.41 14.79 3.20
CA LEU A 676 31.31 13.46 3.83
C LEU A 676 32.40 12.56 3.28
N VAL A 677 33.31 12.14 4.17
CA VAL A 677 34.55 11.44 3.78
C VAL A 677 34.25 10.05 3.19
N LYS A 678 33.37 9.27 3.84
CA LYS A 678 33.03 7.91 3.39
C LYS A 678 32.18 7.88 2.12
N GLU A 679 31.26 8.85 2.00
CA GLU A 679 30.28 8.89 0.89
C GLU A 679 30.82 9.64 -0.33
N ASN A 680 31.97 10.31 -0.19
CA ASN A 680 32.63 11.11 -1.23
C ASN A 680 31.68 12.14 -1.88
N ARG A 681 30.86 12.84 -1.07
CA ARG A 681 29.90 13.86 -1.51
C ARG A 681 29.81 15.02 -0.52
N GLU A 682 29.22 16.13 -0.96
CA GLU A 682 28.97 17.31 -0.12
C GLU A 682 27.53 17.31 0.40
N ILE A 683 27.36 17.80 1.64
CA ILE A 683 26.08 18.15 2.25
C ILE A 683 26.14 19.57 2.84
N TYR A 684 24.96 20.11 3.19
CA TYR A 684 24.85 21.37 3.92
C TYR A 684 24.58 21.13 5.41
N VAL A 685 25.28 21.91 6.29
CA VAL A 685 25.09 21.87 7.74
C VAL A 685 25.03 23.29 8.29
N ASN A 686 24.29 23.48 9.41
CA ASN A 686 24.19 24.81 10.03
C ASN A 686 25.41 25.19 10.84
N ASN A 687 25.64 26.50 10.98
CA ASN A 687 26.82 27.07 11.66
C ASN A 687 26.41 27.81 12.93
N TYR A 688 26.82 27.31 14.10
CA TYR A 688 26.59 27.94 15.42
C TYR A 688 27.88 28.05 16.26
N HIS A 689 29.03 27.67 15.69
CA HIS A 689 30.32 27.62 16.41
C HIS A 689 31.29 28.72 16.00
N LYS A 690 32.24 28.98 16.86
CA LYS A 690 33.39 29.89 16.67
C LYS A 690 34.74 29.20 16.87
N ASP A 691 34.71 28.08 17.61
CA ASP A 691 35.90 27.28 17.88
C ASP A 691 35.84 26.05 16.93
N CYS A 692 36.99 25.58 16.52
CA CYS A 692 37.13 24.51 15.55
C CYS A 692 38.23 23.52 15.89
N ILE A 693 38.19 22.36 15.26
CA ILE A 693 39.21 21.32 15.28
C ILE A 693 39.75 21.23 13.85
N PHE A 694 41.03 21.57 13.65
CA PHE A 694 41.69 21.32 12.37
C PHE A 694 41.99 19.84 12.20
N THR A 695 42.12 19.36 10.97
CA THR A 695 42.34 17.92 10.70
C THR A 695 43.57 17.39 11.44
N ASP A 696 44.66 18.14 11.53
CA ASP A 696 45.89 17.78 12.25
C ASP A 696 45.76 17.81 13.79
N ASN A 697 44.66 18.33 14.30
CA ASN A 697 44.39 18.47 15.75
C ASN A 697 43.26 17.58 16.25
N LEU A 698 42.75 16.73 15.40
CA LEU A 698 41.84 15.66 15.81
C LEU A 698 42.59 14.59 16.60
N ALA A 699 42.05 14.14 17.71
CA ALA A 699 42.67 13.09 18.53
C ALA A 699 42.85 11.80 17.71
N PRO A 700 43.99 11.08 17.84
CA PRO A 700 44.30 9.95 16.96
C PRO A 700 43.34 8.76 17.03
N CYS A 701 42.48 8.69 18.05
CA CYS A 701 41.46 7.63 18.23
C CYS A 701 40.14 7.91 17.47
N PHE A 702 40.06 9.06 16.77
CA PHE A 702 38.89 9.46 16.04
C PHE A 702 39.14 9.49 14.52
N THR A 703 38.09 9.15 13.77
CA THR A 703 38.08 9.18 12.30
C THR A 703 37.15 10.30 11.82
N PRO A 704 37.59 11.19 10.95
CA PRO A 704 36.72 12.23 10.39
C PRO A 704 35.56 11.62 9.59
N VAL A 705 34.34 12.10 9.86
CA VAL A 705 33.10 11.79 9.12
C VAL A 705 32.80 12.88 8.12
N ALA A 706 32.92 14.17 8.54
CA ALA A 706 32.69 15.33 7.72
C ALA A 706 33.80 16.37 7.89
N ILE A 707 34.26 16.98 6.78
CA ILE A 707 35.31 17.96 6.76
C ILE A 707 34.85 19.16 5.94
N ASP A 708 35.05 20.36 6.48
CA ASP A 708 35.09 21.60 5.67
C ASP A 708 36.44 21.71 4.98
N LYS A 709 36.49 21.35 3.70
CA LYS A 709 37.67 21.33 2.88
C LYS A 709 38.24 22.75 2.62
N GLU A 710 37.39 23.78 2.67
CA GLU A 710 37.82 25.16 2.43
C GLU A 710 38.68 25.71 3.57
N ASN A 711 38.32 25.31 4.80
CA ASN A 711 38.98 25.84 6.02
C ASN A 711 39.80 24.79 6.77
N ASP A 712 39.87 23.56 6.27
CA ASP A 712 40.55 22.41 6.88
C ASP A 712 40.02 22.08 8.30
N VAL A 713 38.68 22.16 8.49
CA VAL A 713 38.02 21.97 9.78
C VAL A 713 37.29 20.65 9.78
N VAL A 714 37.46 19.87 10.85
CA VAL A 714 36.65 18.67 11.12
C VAL A 714 35.29 19.10 11.66
N GLU A 715 34.25 18.83 10.87
CA GLU A 715 32.87 19.18 11.22
C GLU A 715 32.12 17.99 11.85
N ALA A 716 32.59 16.76 11.62
CA ALA A 716 32.13 15.57 12.36
C ALA A 716 33.22 14.51 12.41
N TYR A 717 33.24 13.75 13.50
CA TYR A 717 34.08 12.56 13.64
C TYR A 717 33.38 11.43 14.38
N GLU A 718 33.90 10.23 14.26
CA GLU A 718 33.39 9.04 14.94
C GLU A 718 34.53 8.21 15.57
N SER A 719 34.16 7.36 16.51
CA SER A 719 34.99 6.24 17.01
C SER A 719 34.12 5.00 17.13
N GLU A 720 34.37 4.02 16.29
CA GLU A 720 33.69 2.72 16.33
C GLU A 720 33.94 1.98 17.65
N ALA A 721 35.20 1.95 18.08
CA ALA A 721 35.61 1.25 19.30
C ALA A 721 34.97 1.81 20.58
N MET A 722 34.76 3.13 20.64
CA MET A 722 34.17 3.81 21.79
C MET A 722 32.69 4.13 21.58
N LYS A 723 32.11 3.78 20.41
CA LYS A 723 30.73 4.09 20.02
C LYS A 723 30.39 5.57 20.17
N ILE A 724 31.22 6.43 19.58
CA ILE A 724 31.05 7.90 19.62
C ILE A 724 30.74 8.44 18.23
N LEU A 725 29.71 9.29 18.12
CA LEU A 725 29.49 10.20 17.02
C LEU A 725 29.51 11.64 17.55
N ALA A 726 30.31 12.49 16.93
CA ALA A 726 30.45 13.88 17.33
C ALA A 726 30.26 14.83 16.15
N LEU A 727 29.36 15.80 16.31
CA LEU A 727 28.93 16.75 15.30
C LEU A 727 29.25 18.19 15.74
N GLN A 728 29.89 18.98 14.87
CA GLN A 728 30.15 20.38 15.16
C GLN A 728 28.90 21.24 14.98
N TRP A 729 28.02 20.86 14.03
CA TRP A 729 26.75 21.53 13.80
C TRP A 729 25.65 21.01 14.78
N HIS A 730 24.49 21.68 14.77
CA HIS A 730 23.40 21.44 15.66
C HIS A 730 22.24 20.71 14.96
N PRO A 731 22.14 19.39 15.10
CA PRO A 731 21.06 18.61 14.46
C PRO A 731 19.67 19.01 14.97
N GLU A 732 19.57 19.54 16.18
CA GLU A 732 18.32 19.95 16.84
C GLU A 732 17.84 21.35 16.41
N ARG A 733 18.62 22.12 15.64
CA ARG A 733 18.29 23.48 15.21
C ARG A 733 17.84 23.54 13.77
N ARG A 734 17.32 24.71 13.38
CA ARG A 734 16.86 24.97 12.01
C ARG A 734 18.00 24.95 11.02
N PHE A 735 17.70 24.43 9.83
CA PHE A 735 18.50 24.52 8.61
C PHE A 735 17.79 25.44 7.61
N GLU A 736 18.56 26.16 6.79
CA GLU A 736 18.03 27.03 5.74
C GLU A 736 17.94 26.29 4.40
N THR A 737 18.86 25.34 4.17
CA THR A 737 18.95 24.58 2.92
C THR A 737 17.97 23.42 2.93
N ALA A 738 17.23 23.25 1.84
CA ALA A 738 16.34 22.12 1.65
C ALA A 738 17.13 20.79 1.77
N ASN A 739 16.52 19.80 2.43
CA ASN A 739 17.08 18.46 2.71
C ASN A 739 18.28 18.41 3.69
N ALA A 740 18.84 19.54 4.16
CA ALA A 740 19.97 19.51 5.10
C ALA A 740 19.62 18.87 6.46
N LEU A 741 18.41 19.09 6.94
CA LEU A 741 17.91 18.44 8.16
C LEU A 741 17.78 16.91 7.98
N GLU A 742 17.28 16.46 6.83
CA GLU A 742 17.11 15.03 6.53
C GLU A 742 18.46 14.32 6.42
N GLU A 743 19.45 14.96 5.75
CA GLU A 743 20.81 14.44 5.66
C GLU A 743 21.48 14.33 7.03
N THR A 744 21.31 15.35 7.87
CA THR A 744 21.81 15.32 9.25
C THR A 744 21.11 14.24 10.08
N ARG A 745 19.78 14.15 9.97
CA ARG A 745 18.99 13.12 10.65
C ARG A 745 19.45 11.72 10.26
N LYS A 746 19.71 11.48 8.98
CA LYS A 746 20.21 10.20 8.48
C LYS A 746 21.53 9.81 9.14
N ILE A 747 22.51 10.73 9.24
CA ILE A 747 23.80 10.47 9.90
C ILE A 747 23.59 10.03 11.37
N VAL A 748 22.73 10.74 12.10
CA VAL A 748 22.41 10.42 13.51
C VAL A 748 21.72 9.07 13.61
N LEU A 749 20.75 8.80 12.74
CA LEU A 749 19.99 7.56 12.72
C LEU A 749 20.85 6.35 12.35
N ASP A 750 21.75 6.47 11.38
CA ASP A 750 22.66 5.40 10.99
C ASP A 750 23.58 5.00 12.14
N PHE A 751 24.04 5.99 12.93
CA PHE A 751 24.79 5.73 14.14
C PHE A 751 23.97 5.00 15.22
N ILE A 752 22.73 5.43 15.43
CA ILE A 752 21.84 4.83 16.43
C ILE A 752 21.48 3.39 16.03
N ARG A 753 21.13 3.14 14.78
CA ARG A 753 20.88 1.80 14.24
C ARG A 753 22.06 0.86 14.44
N LYS A 754 23.25 1.37 14.22
CA LYS A 754 24.46 0.57 14.33
C LYS A 754 24.81 0.15 15.75
N HIS A 755 24.50 0.97 16.74
CA HIS A 755 25.01 0.80 18.11
C HIS A 755 23.94 0.53 19.16
N ILE A 756 22.66 0.83 18.87
CA ILE A 756 21.54 0.63 19.81
C ILE A 756 20.61 -0.47 19.29
N GLY A 757 20.47 -0.63 17.98
CA GLY A 757 19.70 -1.69 17.31
C GLY A 757 18.29 -1.24 16.95
#